data_abbf058a401d54a7e6922e22dcc00dd4
#
_entry.id   abbf058a401d54a7e6922e22dcc00dd4
#
_cell.length_a   1.000
_cell.length_b   1.000
_cell.length_c   1.000
_cell.angle_alpha   90.00
_cell.angle_beta   90.00
_cell.angle_gamma   90.00
#
_symmetry.space_group_name_H-M   'P 1'
#
loop_
_entity.id
_entity.type
_entity.pdbx_description
1 polymer ?
#
loop_
_entity_poly.entity_id
_entity_poly.type
_entity_poly.pdbx_seq_one_letter_code
_entity_poly.pdbx_strand_id
1 'polypeptide(L)'
;MHDNGVTLQKKVLQNLDIPYSYELAKRMEQYRSHPTLGYRPAGSKAEFETGEMLKTEMEKIGLSEVTKDAVTVDGWEFHKAALSYTNAAGETVSAELGAYQTTFVTDGPKEFSMMYLGKGTETDYQGKDVRDKLVLVEINQRDEWWINYPVYQAHLKGAAALIAVQSGGYGEIDDEALNAQDIAGPEDAPAFSISRKDAAGLLELLRDQEEITVTFDAESRVTRNCTTYNIVGRIPGKHPDRMVLLSAHYDSYFDGFQDDNTAVALMFGIAKALQDSGFQPNNTIVICAMASEEWGVVDSNFDWSTGAYEQIFTAHPEWVGKVIADLNFELPALAHGTRARIRSCYEYVSFLEEYLADLPNLTIAYPEETAVTSPIETWSDDFSMAIAGVPSMVNDFTGGSFMETHYHSQFDNDEFYDEQVYRLHHELFALLILALDETAVVPLQFSPVVQRIRKGLEQCREICYRADVAGQLGEKKRVLLEKIEELETLSDRALRRCREEYEAVEEYNRNYKQLLRDGKYDEAEGLFRQTRPLEQKLLARFKQEQDALVRIDWYGNVLYPHEICSTNLRLLGGAARNLKEQRLSSALRKLYQVDNNAYAFNFDEEVYRHFTDYVFHQPKDRLKWGYGRLPEHENLYGTVKQLLQKEKQLETLTGSGMKEMDYREEITSLEHACSKPVVSLMNIVQQMEKSVTEIFEL
;
A
#
# COMPACT_ATOMS: atom_id res chain seq x y z
N MET A 1 -5.28 -25.99 -42.39
CA MET A 1 -6.52 -25.30 -42.76
C MET A 1 -6.37 -23.86 -42.24
N HIS A 2 -6.13 -22.90 -43.14
CA HIS A 2 -6.06 -21.49 -42.75
C HIS A 2 -7.46 -21.04 -42.35
N ASP A 3 -7.67 -20.89 -41.07
CA ASP A 3 -8.88 -20.31 -40.53
C ASP A 3 -8.88 -18.80 -40.83
N ASN A 4 -9.97 -18.34 -41.43
CA ASN A 4 -10.12 -17.00 -41.99
C ASN A 4 -9.73 -15.89 -41.02
N GLY A 5 -8.49 -15.35 -41.13
CA GLY A 5 -8.16 -13.95 -40.85
C GLY A 5 -8.44 -13.31 -39.48
N VAL A 6 -8.86 -14.06 -38.46
CA VAL A 6 -9.03 -13.54 -37.10
C VAL A 6 -7.80 -13.90 -36.28
N THR A 7 -6.98 -12.90 -35.92
CA THR A 7 -5.83 -13.10 -35.04
C THR A 7 -6.27 -13.58 -33.65
N LEU A 8 -5.39 -14.26 -32.91
CA LEU A 8 -5.65 -14.67 -31.52
C LEU A 8 -6.09 -13.47 -30.66
N GLN A 9 -5.39 -12.34 -30.77
CA GLN A 9 -5.77 -11.10 -30.08
C GLN A 9 -7.24 -10.73 -30.32
N LYS A 10 -7.66 -10.73 -31.59
CA LYS A 10 -9.05 -10.40 -31.95
C LYS A 10 -10.04 -11.44 -31.38
N LYS A 11 -9.67 -12.72 -31.33
CA LYS A 11 -10.52 -13.76 -30.72
C LYS A 11 -10.65 -13.53 -29.21
N VAL A 12 -9.57 -13.23 -28.52
CA VAL A 12 -9.60 -12.93 -27.07
C VAL A 12 -10.50 -11.71 -26.80
N LEU A 13 -10.28 -10.60 -27.52
CA LEU A 13 -11.11 -9.39 -27.37
C LEU A 13 -12.60 -9.63 -27.66
N GLN A 14 -12.93 -10.50 -28.61
CA GLN A 14 -14.33 -10.86 -28.91
C GLN A 14 -14.98 -11.75 -27.85
N ASN A 15 -14.19 -12.45 -27.02
CA ASN A 15 -14.68 -13.31 -25.95
C ASN A 15 -14.69 -12.60 -24.59
N LEU A 16 -14.24 -11.34 -24.49
CA LEU A 16 -14.40 -10.54 -23.28
C LEU A 16 -15.89 -10.30 -22.99
N ASP A 17 -16.33 -10.76 -21.83
CA ASP A 17 -17.72 -10.71 -21.37
C ASP A 17 -17.81 -9.76 -20.15
N ILE A 18 -17.92 -8.46 -20.42
CA ILE A 18 -17.95 -7.43 -19.37
C ILE A 18 -19.15 -7.59 -18.44
N PRO A 19 -20.38 -7.91 -18.94
CA PRO A 19 -21.50 -8.26 -18.07
C PRO A 19 -21.18 -9.42 -17.11
N TYR A 20 -20.49 -10.47 -17.55
CA TYR A 20 -20.06 -11.55 -16.67
C TYR A 20 -19.21 -11.04 -15.50
N SER A 21 -18.23 -10.18 -15.78
CA SER A 21 -17.38 -9.62 -14.73
C SER A 21 -18.18 -8.74 -13.77
N TYR A 22 -19.07 -7.89 -14.27
CA TYR A 22 -19.97 -7.09 -13.42
C TYR A 22 -20.83 -7.97 -12.51
N GLU A 23 -21.48 -8.99 -13.07
CA GLU A 23 -22.34 -9.91 -12.29
C GLU A 23 -21.54 -10.73 -11.25
N LEU A 24 -20.29 -11.07 -11.54
CA LEU A 24 -19.41 -11.74 -10.58
C LEU A 24 -19.06 -10.81 -9.40
N ALA A 25 -18.73 -9.56 -9.68
CA ALA A 25 -18.48 -8.54 -8.66
C ALA A 25 -19.71 -8.35 -7.75
N LYS A 26 -20.90 -8.20 -8.33
CA LYS A 26 -22.19 -8.11 -7.59
C LYS A 26 -22.50 -9.38 -6.79
N ARG A 27 -22.08 -10.54 -7.24
CA ARG A 27 -22.30 -11.80 -6.52
C ARG A 27 -21.46 -11.90 -5.26
N MET A 28 -20.25 -11.31 -5.23
CA MET A 28 -19.41 -11.29 -4.03
C MET A 28 -20.03 -10.46 -2.90
N GLU A 29 -20.76 -9.40 -3.17
CA GLU A 29 -21.48 -8.60 -2.16
C GLU A 29 -22.52 -9.40 -1.35
N GLN A 30 -22.90 -10.59 -1.81
CA GLN A 30 -23.86 -11.45 -1.09
C GLN A 30 -23.26 -12.13 0.14
N TYR A 31 -21.93 -12.22 0.20
CA TYR A 31 -21.18 -12.82 1.31
C TYR A 31 -20.68 -11.72 2.23
N ARG A 32 -21.30 -11.61 3.40
CA ARG A 32 -21.04 -10.52 4.34
C ARG A 32 -21.13 -10.98 5.79
N SER A 33 -20.31 -10.41 6.64
CA SER A 33 -20.32 -10.66 8.09
C SER A 33 -21.32 -9.75 8.81
N HIS A 34 -21.51 -8.52 8.33
CA HIS A 34 -22.51 -7.58 8.85
C HIS A 34 -23.75 -7.55 7.93
N PRO A 35 -24.97 -7.68 8.44
CA PRO A 35 -26.16 -7.91 7.62
C PRO A 35 -26.53 -6.74 6.70
N THR A 36 -26.22 -5.50 7.07
CA THR A 36 -26.55 -4.28 6.32
C THR A 36 -25.33 -3.57 5.75
N LEU A 37 -24.21 -3.56 6.47
CA LEU A 37 -23.02 -2.82 6.08
C LEU A 37 -22.06 -3.62 5.19
N GLY A 38 -22.24 -4.93 5.07
CA GLY A 38 -21.31 -5.77 4.31
C GLY A 38 -20.21 -6.37 5.17
N TYR A 39 -18.97 -6.02 4.91
CA TYR A 39 -17.73 -6.54 5.49
C TYR A 39 -17.45 -8.01 5.15
N ARG A 40 -16.30 -8.24 4.61
CA ARG A 40 -15.74 -9.56 4.28
C ARG A 40 -14.26 -9.61 4.72
N PRO A 41 -14.01 -9.39 6.03
CA PRO A 41 -12.64 -9.19 6.48
C PRO A 41 -11.86 -10.50 6.61
N ALA A 42 -10.56 -10.35 6.79
CA ALA A 42 -9.58 -11.42 6.93
C ALA A 42 -10.02 -12.53 7.89
N GLY A 43 -9.94 -13.78 7.43
CA GLY A 43 -10.24 -14.97 8.24
C GLY A 43 -11.71 -15.10 8.66
N SER A 44 -12.60 -14.22 8.17
CA SER A 44 -14.02 -14.29 8.48
C SER A 44 -14.73 -15.42 7.77
N LYS A 45 -15.92 -15.78 8.28
CA LYS A 45 -16.80 -16.73 7.59
C LYS A 45 -17.19 -16.23 6.20
N ALA A 46 -17.44 -14.92 6.05
CA ALA A 46 -17.80 -14.31 4.78
C ALA A 46 -16.67 -14.42 3.73
N GLU A 47 -15.43 -14.17 4.14
CA GLU A 47 -14.23 -14.37 3.29
C GLU A 47 -14.13 -15.85 2.86
N PHE A 48 -14.24 -16.79 3.82
CA PHE A 48 -14.21 -18.23 3.51
C PHE A 48 -15.29 -18.63 2.50
N GLU A 49 -16.55 -18.21 2.68
CA GLU A 49 -17.66 -18.54 1.78
C GLU A 49 -17.46 -17.91 0.39
N THR A 50 -16.91 -16.71 0.31
CA THR A 50 -16.51 -16.07 -0.95
C THR A 50 -15.42 -16.89 -1.65
N GLY A 51 -14.39 -17.31 -0.93
CA GLY A 51 -13.33 -18.16 -1.47
C GLY A 51 -13.88 -19.49 -2.04
N GLU A 52 -14.85 -20.13 -1.39
CA GLU A 52 -15.54 -21.34 -1.92
C GLU A 52 -16.31 -21.03 -3.21
N MET A 53 -16.98 -19.88 -3.27
CA MET A 53 -17.69 -19.44 -4.47
C MET A 53 -16.70 -19.18 -5.62
N LEU A 54 -15.61 -18.46 -5.36
CA LEU A 54 -14.58 -18.17 -6.36
C LEU A 54 -13.87 -19.44 -6.85
N LYS A 55 -13.57 -20.39 -5.95
CA LYS A 55 -13.05 -21.72 -6.33
C LYS A 55 -14.00 -22.42 -7.32
N THR A 56 -15.28 -22.46 -6.99
CA THR A 56 -16.30 -23.07 -7.85
C THR A 56 -16.37 -22.36 -9.20
N GLU A 57 -16.26 -21.05 -9.22
CA GLU A 57 -16.28 -20.26 -10.47
C GLU A 57 -15.03 -20.53 -11.32
N MET A 58 -13.81 -20.64 -10.72
CA MET A 58 -12.60 -21.06 -11.42
C MET A 58 -12.77 -22.41 -12.11
N GLU A 59 -13.32 -23.40 -11.40
CA GLU A 59 -13.64 -24.73 -11.95
C GLU A 59 -14.64 -24.64 -13.12
N LYS A 60 -15.66 -23.81 -13.00
CA LYS A 60 -16.72 -23.60 -14.01
C LYS A 60 -16.20 -22.96 -15.28
N ILE A 61 -15.30 -21.98 -15.21
CA ILE A 61 -14.66 -21.36 -16.39
C ILE A 61 -13.56 -22.23 -16.99
N GLY A 62 -13.29 -23.39 -16.40
CA GLY A 62 -12.38 -24.41 -16.97
C GLY A 62 -10.93 -24.24 -16.57
N LEU A 63 -10.61 -23.57 -15.47
CA LEU A 63 -9.24 -23.52 -14.95
C LEU A 63 -8.84 -24.91 -14.40
N SER A 64 -7.58 -25.23 -14.55
CA SER A 64 -6.97 -26.47 -14.07
C SER A 64 -6.32 -26.25 -12.70
N GLU A 65 -6.09 -27.34 -11.96
CA GLU A 65 -5.36 -27.34 -10.68
C GLU A 65 -5.89 -26.27 -9.71
N VAL A 66 -7.23 -26.17 -9.59
CA VAL A 66 -7.85 -25.20 -8.69
C VAL A 66 -7.62 -25.63 -7.24
N THR A 67 -6.90 -24.79 -6.47
CA THR A 67 -6.51 -25.05 -5.09
C THR A 67 -6.94 -23.93 -4.15
N LYS A 68 -6.92 -24.23 -2.88
CA LYS A 68 -7.03 -23.28 -1.76
C LYS A 68 -5.71 -23.33 -1.02
N ASP A 69 -4.90 -22.32 -1.15
CA ASP A 69 -3.60 -22.22 -0.52
C ASP A 69 -3.77 -21.62 0.88
N ALA A 70 -3.53 -22.43 1.90
CA ALA A 70 -3.71 -22.00 3.28
C ALA A 70 -2.63 -21.02 3.70
N VAL A 71 -3.03 -19.89 4.23
CA VAL A 71 -2.16 -18.83 4.77
C VAL A 71 -2.55 -18.48 6.20
N THR A 72 -1.58 -18.00 6.99
CA THR A 72 -1.81 -17.63 8.40
C THR A 72 -1.84 -16.12 8.55
N VAL A 73 -2.96 -15.62 9.07
CA VAL A 73 -3.20 -14.19 9.34
C VAL A 73 -3.91 -14.03 10.68
N ASP A 74 -4.06 -12.82 11.17
CA ASP A 74 -5.04 -12.54 12.22
C ASP A 74 -6.40 -12.32 11.56
N GLY A 75 -7.44 -12.90 12.12
CA GLY A 75 -8.79 -12.80 11.59
C GLY A 75 -9.63 -11.76 12.35
N TRP A 76 -10.57 -11.17 11.64
CA TRP A 76 -11.54 -10.24 12.21
C TRP A 76 -12.97 -10.60 11.78
N GLU A 77 -13.89 -10.61 12.70
CA GLU A 77 -15.32 -10.79 12.48
C GLU A 77 -16.08 -9.59 13.08
N PHE A 78 -16.85 -8.89 12.24
CA PHE A 78 -17.71 -7.79 12.66
C PHE A 78 -19.15 -8.09 12.33
N HIS A 79 -20.01 -8.17 13.35
CA HIS A 79 -21.42 -8.56 13.18
C HIS A 79 -22.41 -7.44 13.44
N LYS A 80 -22.10 -6.54 14.37
CA LYS A 80 -22.98 -5.41 14.72
C LYS A 80 -22.27 -4.36 15.56
N ALA A 81 -22.72 -3.11 15.43
CA ALA A 81 -22.50 -2.03 16.39
C ALA A 81 -23.67 -1.05 16.30
N ALA A 82 -24.50 -1.01 17.33
CA ALA A 82 -25.66 -0.14 17.41
C ALA A 82 -25.61 0.71 18.67
N LEU A 83 -25.73 2.01 18.51
CA LEU A 83 -25.73 2.98 19.60
C LEU A 83 -27.08 3.69 19.65
N SER A 84 -27.66 3.82 20.84
CA SER A 84 -28.89 4.59 21.04
C SER A 84 -28.79 5.52 22.24
N TYR A 85 -29.48 6.66 22.15
CA TYR A 85 -29.49 7.69 23.18
C TYR A 85 -30.81 8.46 23.16
N THR A 86 -31.10 9.23 24.20
CA THR A 86 -32.24 10.11 24.27
C THR A 86 -31.83 11.51 23.85
N ASN A 87 -32.44 12.06 22.79
CA ASN A 87 -32.15 13.41 22.28
C ASN A 87 -32.76 14.51 23.19
N ALA A 88 -32.47 15.76 22.86
CA ALA A 88 -32.99 16.92 23.61
C ALA A 88 -34.54 17.02 23.63
N ALA A 89 -35.24 16.41 22.67
CA ALA A 89 -36.70 16.34 22.61
C ALA A 89 -37.29 15.20 23.46
N GLY A 90 -36.45 14.38 24.07
CA GLY A 90 -36.88 13.20 24.86
C GLY A 90 -37.18 11.95 24.00
N GLU A 91 -36.75 11.94 22.74
CA GLU A 91 -36.95 10.82 21.80
C GLU A 91 -35.73 9.92 21.78
N THR A 92 -35.94 8.61 21.65
CA THR A 92 -34.84 7.67 21.44
C THR A 92 -34.38 7.72 19.99
N VAL A 93 -33.09 8.01 19.81
CA VAL A 93 -32.39 7.98 18.52
C VAL A 93 -31.45 6.80 18.52
N SER A 94 -31.38 6.09 17.38
CA SER A 94 -30.46 4.96 17.17
C SER A 94 -29.60 5.19 15.95
N ALA A 95 -28.32 4.83 16.05
CA ALA A 95 -27.33 4.88 14.99
C ALA A 95 -26.69 3.49 14.79
N GLU A 96 -26.46 3.10 13.55
CA GLU A 96 -25.63 1.96 13.17
C GLU A 96 -24.20 2.45 12.95
N LEU A 97 -23.22 1.77 13.54
CA LEU A 97 -21.82 2.14 13.51
C LEU A 97 -21.01 1.16 12.66
N GLY A 98 -19.99 1.64 11.98
CA GLY A 98 -18.92 0.82 11.45
C GLY A 98 -17.92 0.44 12.55
N ALA A 99 -16.98 -0.45 12.26
CA ALA A 99 -15.98 -0.88 13.21
C ALA A 99 -14.57 -0.89 12.59
N TYR A 100 -13.58 -0.92 13.46
CA TYR A 100 -12.18 -1.17 13.15
C TYR A 100 -11.75 -2.53 13.72
N GLN A 101 -10.60 -3.03 13.32
CA GLN A 101 -10.12 -4.40 13.61
C GLN A 101 -9.74 -4.60 15.09
N THR A 102 -10.75 -4.55 15.95
CA THR A 102 -10.59 -4.68 17.40
C THR A 102 -11.65 -5.61 18.01
N THR A 103 -11.40 -6.06 19.23
CA THR A 103 -12.34 -6.93 19.96
C THR A 103 -13.17 -6.12 20.94
N PHE A 104 -14.49 -6.13 20.75
CA PHE A 104 -15.44 -5.57 21.69
C PHE A 104 -16.79 -6.29 21.61
N VAL A 105 -17.25 -6.84 22.74
CA VAL A 105 -18.51 -7.60 22.80
C VAL A 105 -19.29 -7.19 24.03
N THR A 106 -20.54 -6.79 23.84
CA THR A 106 -21.41 -6.36 24.93
C THR A 106 -22.35 -7.46 25.46
N ASP A 107 -22.50 -8.58 24.72
CA ASP A 107 -23.48 -9.66 25.02
C ASP A 107 -24.93 -9.13 25.15
N GLY A 108 -25.30 -8.19 24.29
CA GLY A 108 -26.56 -7.45 24.26
C GLY A 108 -26.42 -5.98 24.64
N PRO A 109 -27.49 -5.19 24.55
CA PRO A 109 -27.46 -3.76 24.85
C PRO A 109 -26.97 -3.47 26.28
N LYS A 110 -26.00 -2.57 26.43
CA LYS A 110 -25.38 -2.17 27.67
C LYS A 110 -25.31 -0.66 27.79
N GLU A 111 -25.60 -0.09 28.93
CA GLU A 111 -25.47 1.34 29.21
C GLU A 111 -24.01 1.72 29.48
N PHE A 112 -23.61 2.85 28.88
CA PHE A 112 -22.31 3.50 29.07
C PHE A 112 -22.50 5.00 29.28
N SER A 113 -21.60 5.61 30.01
CA SER A 113 -21.38 7.06 29.96
C SER A 113 -20.54 7.36 28.71
N MET A 114 -20.86 8.43 28.00
CA MET A 114 -20.11 8.89 26.82
C MET A 114 -19.64 10.33 27.04
N MET A 115 -18.38 10.61 26.65
CA MET A 115 -17.76 11.95 26.70
C MET A 115 -17.23 12.33 25.32
N TYR A 116 -17.30 13.63 24.98
CA TYR A 116 -16.65 14.16 23.78
C TYR A 116 -15.26 14.70 24.13
N LEU A 117 -14.26 14.28 23.37
CA LEU A 117 -12.85 14.60 23.60
C LEU A 117 -12.15 15.17 22.37
N GLY A 118 -12.84 16.03 21.61
CA GLY A 118 -12.24 16.76 20.49
C GLY A 118 -11.52 15.83 19.53
N LYS A 119 -10.20 15.99 19.43
CA LYS A 119 -9.32 15.17 18.57
C LYS A 119 -8.72 13.95 19.28
N GLY A 120 -9.07 13.71 20.54
CA GLY A 120 -8.51 12.63 21.34
C GLY A 120 -7.03 12.79 21.68
N THR A 121 -6.51 14.02 21.72
CA THR A 121 -5.11 14.32 22.01
C THR A 121 -4.83 14.34 23.52
N GLU A 122 -3.56 14.34 23.93
CA GLU A 122 -3.13 14.44 25.35
C GLU A 122 -3.86 15.57 26.09
N THR A 123 -4.02 16.74 25.42
CA THR A 123 -4.67 17.90 26.06
C THR A 123 -6.16 17.74 26.23
N ASP A 124 -6.85 16.98 25.38
CA ASP A 124 -8.29 16.72 25.47
C ASP A 124 -8.65 15.85 26.67
N TYR A 125 -7.72 15.02 27.14
CA TYR A 125 -7.89 14.18 28.33
C TYR A 125 -7.51 14.86 29.64
N GLN A 126 -6.95 16.08 29.63
CA GLN A 126 -6.54 16.74 30.88
C GLN A 126 -7.71 17.00 31.83
N GLY A 127 -7.62 16.40 33.05
CA GLY A 127 -8.65 16.53 34.06
C GLY A 127 -9.93 15.75 33.82
N LYS A 128 -9.96 14.87 32.82
CA LYS A 128 -11.10 14.00 32.48
C LYS A 128 -10.89 12.59 33.01
N ASP A 129 -11.92 12.00 33.59
CA ASP A 129 -11.98 10.57 33.96
C ASP A 129 -12.85 9.84 32.94
N VAL A 130 -12.18 9.06 32.08
CA VAL A 130 -12.82 8.31 30.97
C VAL A 130 -12.88 6.81 31.20
N ARG A 131 -12.48 6.34 32.38
CA ARG A 131 -12.45 4.91 32.70
C ARG A 131 -13.82 4.28 32.53
N ASP A 132 -13.85 3.17 31.79
CA ASP A 132 -15.06 2.41 31.45
C ASP A 132 -16.14 3.20 30.68
N LYS A 133 -15.79 4.37 30.08
CA LYS A 133 -16.69 5.20 29.29
C LYS A 133 -16.41 5.04 27.79
N LEU A 134 -17.40 5.37 26.97
CA LEU A 134 -17.19 5.60 25.53
C LEU A 134 -16.67 7.01 25.34
N VAL A 135 -15.69 7.17 24.44
CA VAL A 135 -15.17 8.49 24.06
C VAL A 135 -15.47 8.77 22.60
N LEU A 136 -16.09 9.93 22.33
CA LEU A 136 -16.39 10.42 20.99
C LEU A 136 -15.28 11.38 20.57
N VAL A 137 -14.65 11.13 19.42
CA VAL A 137 -13.56 11.96 18.87
C VAL A 137 -13.78 12.24 17.40
N GLU A 138 -13.19 13.32 16.91
CA GLU A 138 -13.15 13.67 15.49
C GLU A 138 -11.80 13.28 14.89
N ILE A 139 -11.82 12.62 13.73
CA ILE A 139 -10.62 12.30 12.94
C ILE A 139 -10.69 13.01 11.58
N ASN A 140 -9.55 13.32 10.99
CA ASN A 140 -9.44 13.93 9.68
C ASN A 140 -8.24 13.36 8.94
N GLN A 141 -8.46 12.30 8.20
CA GLN A 141 -7.40 11.59 7.46
C GLN A 141 -6.79 12.44 6.33
N ARG A 142 -7.52 13.44 5.81
CA ARG A 142 -6.98 14.40 4.84
C ARG A 142 -5.88 15.27 5.46
N ASP A 143 -6.03 15.67 6.72
CA ASP A 143 -5.04 16.43 7.48
C ASP A 143 -4.11 15.54 8.31
N GLU A 144 -3.98 14.28 7.93
CA GLU A 144 -3.09 13.28 8.57
C GLU A 144 -3.47 12.94 10.04
N TRP A 145 -4.76 13.00 10.39
CA TRP A 145 -5.27 12.65 11.72
C TRP A 145 -5.79 11.21 11.73
N TRP A 146 -4.89 10.28 11.74
CA TRP A 146 -5.19 8.86 11.67
C TRP A 146 -5.86 8.33 12.93
N ILE A 147 -6.73 7.35 12.78
CA ILE A 147 -7.52 6.73 13.86
C ILE A 147 -6.65 6.02 14.92
N ASN A 148 -5.51 5.49 14.56
CA ASN A 148 -4.65 4.69 15.43
C ASN A 148 -4.18 5.46 16.68
N TYR A 149 -3.75 6.72 16.55
CA TYR A 149 -3.27 7.52 17.68
C TYR A 149 -4.33 7.77 18.76
N PRO A 150 -5.51 8.33 18.44
CA PRO A 150 -6.56 8.54 19.44
C PRO A 150 -7.12 7.24 20.01
N VAL A 151 -7.15 6.15 19.24
CA VAL A 151 -7.58 4.83 19.73
C VAL A 151 -6.68 4.34 20.86
N TYR A 152 -5.37 4.33 20.62
CA TYR A 152 -4.43 3.87 21.64
C TYR A 152 -4.35 4.84 22.84
N GLN A 153 -4.48 6.14 22.60
CA GLN A 153 -4.59 7.15 23.67
C GLN A 153 -5.80 6.87 24.58
N ALA A 154 -6.98 6.60 23.99
CA ALA A 154 -8.19 6.28 24.72
C ALA A 154 -8.01 4.99 25.56
N HIS A 155 -7.41 3.96 24.97
CA HIS A 155 -7.09 2.69 25.64
C HIS A 155 -6.19 2.91 26.85
N LEU A 156 -5.09 3.66 26.71
CA LEU A 156 -4.19 3.97 27.83
C LEU A 156 -4.86 4.80 28.94
N LYS A 157 -5.87 5.59 28.61
CA LYS A 157 -6.67 6.33 29.61
C LYS A 157 -7.78 5.48 30.24
N GLY A 158 -7.96 4.23 29.81
CA GLY A 158 -8.93 3.28 30.33
C GLY A 158 -10.35 3.44 29.80
N ALA A 159 -10.53 4.10 28.66
CA ALA A 159 -11.83 4.16 27.99
C ALA A 159 -12.31 2.75 27.59
N ALA A 160 -13.62 2.53 27.61
CA ALA A 160 -14.21 1.25 27.20
C ALA A 160 -14.11 1.04 25.70
N ALA A 161 -14.34 2.09 24.92
CA ALA A 161 -14.14 2.13 23.46
C ALA A 161 -14.06 3.57 22.96
N LEU A 162 -13.44 3.76 21.79
CA LEU A 162 -13.45 5.01 21.05
C LEU A 162 -14.51 4.94 19.94
N ILE A 163 -15.27 6.02 19.77
CA ILE A 163 -16.18 6.24 18.65
C ILE A 163 -15.64 7.40 17.84
N ALA A 164 -15.30 7.15 16.57
CA ALA A 164 -14.69 8.14 15.69
C ALA A 164 -15.70 8.73 14.71
N VAL A 165 -15.73 10.07 14.62
CA VAL A 165 -16.44 10.81 13.60
C VAL A 165 -15.44 11.26 12.54
N GLN A 166 -15.64 10.87 11.30
CA GLN A 166 -14.81 11.33 10.17
C GLN A 166 -15.15 12.77 9.83
N SER A 167 -14.26 13.72 10.14
CA SER A 167 -14.44 15.15 9.82
C SER A 167 -13.79 15.57 8.51
N GLY A 168 -12.97 14.72 7.88
CA GLY A 168 -12.32 14.91 6.58
C GLY A 168 -11.57 13.68 6.11
N GLY A 169 -11.38 13.54 4.79
CA GLY A 169 -10.73 12.37 4.18
C GLY A 169 -11.73 11.33 3.67
N TYR A 170 -11.38 10.06 3.76
CA TYR A 170 -12.21 8.97 3.24
C TYR A 170 -13.64 8.99 3.80
N GLY A 171 -14.63 8.73 2.93
CA GLY A 171 -16.03 8.77 3.32
C GLY A 171 -16.64 10.18 3.42
N GLU A 172 -16.05 11.18 2.77
CA GLU A 172 -16.57 12.57 2.77
C GLU A 172 -17.80 12.80 1.87
N ILE A 173 -18.21 11.82 1.09
CA ILE A 173 -19.28 12.01 0.09
C ILE A 173 -20.59 12.44 0.70
N ASP A 174 -20.94 11.91 1.85
CA ASP A 174 -22.24 12.09 2.50
C ASP A 174 -22.07 12.23 4.03
N ASP A 175 -23.00 12.91 4.67
CA ASP A 175 -23.01 13.01 6.14
C ASP A 175 -23.39 11.69 6.81
N GLU A 176 -23.92 10.72 6.07
CA GLU A 176 -24.21 9.37 6.55
C GLU A 176 -23.02 8.39 6.39
N ALA A 177 -21.92 8.81 5.74
CA ALA A 177 -20.76 7.95 5.51
C ALA A 177 -20.11 7.48 6.82
N LEU A 178 -19.87 6.18 6.88
CA LEU A 178 -19.01 5.52 7.87
C LEU A 178 -17.62 5.36 7.28
N ASN A 179 -16.63 5.17 8.13
CA ASN A 179 -15.26 4.92 7.73
C ASN A 179 -14.79 3.54 8.19
N ALA A 180 -13.99 2.89 7.38
CA ALA A 180 -13.12 1.79 7.76
C ALA A 180 -11.69 2.12 7.38
N GLN A 181 -10.74 1.63 8.16
CA GLN A 181 -9.30 1.82 7.97
C GLN A 181 -8.56 0.77 8.80
N ASP A 182 -7.42 0.34 8.33
CA ASP A 182 -6.48 -0.42 9.14
C ASP A 182 -5.99 0.41 10.35
N ILE A 183 -5.81 -0.26 11.46
CA ILE A 183 -5.26 0.34 12.67
C ILE A 183 -4.11 -0.53 13.19
N ALA A 184 -2.92 0.03 13.27
CA ALA A 184 -1.71 -0.67 13.69
C ALA A 184 -1.65 -0.96 15.22
N GLY A 185 -2.77 -0.90 15.91
CA GLY A 185 -2.86 -1.02 17.35
C GLY A 185 -3.24 -2.41 17.86
N PRO A 186 -3.30 -2.59 19.18
CA PRO A 186 -3.68 -3.85 19.80
C PRO A 186 -5.19 -4.12 19.67
N GLU A 187 -5.57 -5.40 19.57
CA GLU A 187 -6.96 -5.83 19.43
C GLU A 187 -7.87 -5.48 20.61
N ASP A 188 -7.31 -5.16 21.77
CA ASP A 188 -8.03 -4.78 22.98
C ASP A 188 -8.14 -3.25 23.19
N ALA A 189 -7.85 -2.46 22.16
CA ALA A 189 -8.12 -1.03 22.09
C ALA A 189 -9.33 -0.76 21.18
N PRO A 190 -10.59 -0.94 21.67
CA PRO A 190 -11.77 -0.98 20.80
C PRO A 190 -12.07 0.36 20.14
N ALA A 191 -12.43 0.29 18.84
CA ALA A 191 -12.79 1.47 18.05
C ALA A 191 -13.94 1.19 17.08
N PHE A 192 -14.79 2.20 16.89
CA PHE A 192 -15.95 2.17 15.97
C PHE A 192 -16.05 3.51 15.24
N SER A 193 -16.66 3.51 14.04
CA SER A 193 -16.96 4.72 13.30
C SER A 193 -18.45 5.07 13.37
N ILE A 194 -18.75 6.35 13.50
CA ILE A 194 -20.11 6.90 13.47
C ILE A 194 -20.20 7.98 12.39
N SER A 195 -21.37 8.05 11.70
CA SER A 195 -21.60 9.08 10.69
C SER A 195 -21.63 10.49 11.27
N ARG A 196 -21.28 11.51 10.47
CA ARG A 196 -21.41 12.92 10.88
C ARG A 196 -22.84 13.27 11.25
N LYS A 197 -23.82 12.74 10.49
CA LYS A 197 -25.25 12.95 10.74
C LYS A 197 -25.66 12.42 12.11
N ASP A 198 -25.30 11.18 12.43
CA ASP A 198 -25.68 10.56 13.70
C ASP A 198 -24.90 11.16 14.88
N ALA A 199 -23.64 11.51 14.68
CA ALA A 199 -22.83 12.16 15.70
C ALA A 199 -23.32 13.59 16.01
N ALA A 200 -23.97 14.29 15.08
CA ALA A 200 -24.41 15.68 15.30
C ALA A 200 -25.33 15.83 16.52
N GLY A 201 -26.27 14.90 16.71
CA GLY A 201 -27.17 14.91 17.89
C GLY A 201 -26.44 14.61 19.20
N LEU A 202 -25.45 13.74 19.19
CA LEU A 202 -24.57 13.46 20.36
C LEU A 202 -23.71 14.68 20.70
N LEU A 203 -23.09 15.32 19.69
CA LEU A 203 -22.28 16.50 19.86
C LEU A 203 -23.10 17.71 20.38
N GLU A 204 -24.37 17.84 19.98
CA GLU A 204 -25.27 18.88 20.50
C GLU A 204 -25.51 18.68 22.00
N LEU A 205 -25.80 17.45 22.47
CA LEU A 205 -25.98 17.14 23.88
C LEU A 205 -24.69 17.33 24.67
N LEU A 206 -23.57 16.86 24.16
CA LEU A 206 -22.26 16.92 24.80
C LEU A 206 -21.62 18.32 24.80
N ARG A 207 -22.22 19.28 24.08
CA ARG A 207 -21.83 20.70 24.16
C ARG A 207 -22.20 21.32 25.51
N ASP A 208 -23.36 20.92 26.05
CA ASP A 208 -23.92 21.46 27.26
C ASP A 208 -23.73 20.56 28.49
N GLN A 209 -23.37 19.30 28.25
CA GLN A 209 -23.15 18.27 29.28
C GLN A 209 -21.76 17.66 29.14
N GLU A 210 -21.09 17.44 30.26
CA GLU A 210 -19.77 16.80 30.27
C GLU A 210 -19.83 15.33 29.82
N GLU A 211 -20.91 14.65 30.17
CA GLU A 211 -21.18 13.26 29.80
C GLU A 211 -22.69 13.01 29.61
N ILE A 212 -23.03 12.06 28.77
CA ILE A 212 -24.40 11.58 28.56
C ILE A 212 -24.45 10.05 28.72
N THR A 213 -25.64 9.52 29.03
CA THR A 213 -25.88 8.06 29.02
C THR A 213 -26.30 7.61 27.62
N VAL A 214 -25.63 6.57 27.11
CA VAL A 214 -25.97 5.91 25.84
C VAL A 214 -26.10 4.41 26.05
N THR A 215 -26.89 3.75 25.23
CA THR A 215 -26.93 2.28 25.16
C THR A 215 -26.15 1.82 23.94
N PHE A 216 -25.21 0.90 24.12
CA PHE A 216 -24.38 0.37 23.06
C PHE A 216 -24.46 -1.16 23.01
N ASP A 217 -24.66 -1.71 21.81
CA ASP A 217 -24.71 -3.15 21.55
C ASP A 217 -23.78 -3.46 20.37
N ALA A 218 -22.67 -4.14 20.65
CA ALA A 218 -21.64 -4.39 19.66
C ALA A 218 -21.09 -5.82 19.75
N GLU A 219 -20.70 -6.35 18.58
CA GLU A 219 -20.01 -7.62 18.45
C GLU A 219 -18.97 -7.52 17.34
N SER A 220 -17.74 -7.32 17.76
CA SER A 220 -16.51 -7.31 16.95
C SER A 220 -15.48 -8.21 17.63
N ARG A 221 -14.83 -9.11 16.88
CA ARG A 221 -13.86 -10.07 17.44
C ARG A 221 -12.66 -10.20 16.54
N VAL A 222 -11.49 -10.05 17.11
CA VAL A 222 -10.21 -10.40 16.48
C VAL A 222 -9.75 -11.75 17.03
N THR A 223 -9.24 -12.59 16.16
CA THR A 223 -8.66 -13.91 16.52
C THR A 223 -7.29 -14.02 15.88
N ARG A 224 -6.25 -14.10 16.73
CA ARG A 224 -4.87 -14.20 16.24
C ARG A 224 -4.59 -15.56 15.62
N ASN A 225 -3.71 -15.59 14.62
CA ASN A 225 -3.23 -16.80 13.94
C ASN A 225 -4.36 -17.67 13.36
N CYS A 226 -5.30 -17.04 12.67
CA CYS A 226 -6.31 -17.73 11.88
C CYS A 226 -5.71 -18.30 10.59
N THR A 227 -6.42 -19.26 10.01
CA THR A 227 -6.14 -19.73 8.66
C THR A 227 -7.17 -19.14 7.72
N THR A 228 -6.71 -18.46 6.67
CA THR A 228 -7.50 -18.12 5.49
C THR A 228 -6.88 -18.74 4.24
N TYR A 229 -7.44 -18.47 3.05
CA TYR A 229 -7.04 -19.18 1.84
C TYR A 229 -6.97 -18.25 0.65
N ASN A 230 -5.83 -18.23 -0.04
CA ASN A 230 -5.78 -17.71 -1.40
C ASN A 230 -6.33 -18.77 -2.36
N ILE A 231 -7.09 -18.32 -3.37
CA ILE A 231 -7.74 -19.22 -4.32
C ILE A 231 -6.97 -19.18 -5.62
N VAL A 232 -6.39 -20.30 -6.00
CA VAL A 232 -5.47 -20.38 -7.16
C VAL A 232 -6.04 -21.31 -8.22
N GLY A 233 -6.02 -20.87 -9.48
CA GLY A 233 -6.34 -21.67 -10.64
C GLY A 233 -5.36 -21.44 -11.78
N ARG A 234 -5.27 -22.32 -12.77
CA ARG A 234 -4.27 -22.25 -13.84
C ARG A 234 -4.84 -22.48 -15.22
N ILE A 235 -4.28 -21.79 -16.20
CA ILE A 235 -4.33 -22.17 -17.62
C ILE A 235 -2.96 -22.76 -17.96
N PRO A 236 -2.81 -24.11 -18.10
CA PRO A 236 -1.52 -24.72 -18.28
C PRO A 236 -0.85 -24.31 -19.59
N GLY A 237 0.40 -23.89 -19.48
CA GLY A 237 1.25 -23.56 -20.61
C GLY A 237 2.13 -24.70 -21.08
N LYS A 238 2.74 -24.52 -22.24
CA LYS A 238 3.76 -25.46 -22.79
C LYS A 238 4.98 -25.55 -21.87
N HIS A 239 5.31 -24.45 -21.20
CA HIS A 239 6.41 -24.32 -20.24
C HIS A 239 5.86 -24.13 -18.82
N PRO A 240 5.60 -25.19 -18.06
CA PRO A 240 4.93 -25.11 -16.76
C PRO A 240 5.75 -24.35 -15.69
N ASP A 241 7.08 -24.32 -15.84
CA ASP A 241 8.00 -23.61 -14.93
C ASP A 241 8.23 -22.12 -15.29
N ARG A 242 7.48 -21.60 -16.26
CA ARG A 242 7.48 -20.18 -16.60
C ARG A 242 6.04 -19.68 -16.53
N MET A 243 5.79 -18.69 -15.67
CA MET A 243 4.43 -18.32 -15.30
C MET A 243 4.20 -16.82 -15.44
N VAL A 244 2.96 -16.44 -15.79
CA VAL A 244 2.41 -15.09 -15.62
C VAL A 244 1.33 -15.19 -14.55
N LEU A 245 1.44 -14.39 -13.51
CA LEU A 245 0.48 -14.33 -12.40
C LEU A 245 -0.50 -13.18 -12.64
N LEU A 246 -1.76 -13.41 -12.36
CA LEU A 246 -2.81 -12.42 -12.21
C LEU A 246 -3.27 -12.46 -10.77
N SER A 247 -3.31 -11.32 -10.10
CA SER A 247 -3.68 -11.20 -8.69
C SER A 247 -4.67 -10.06 -8.45
N ALA A 248 -5.55 -10.25 -7.47
CA ALA A 248 -6.49 -9.27 -6.95
C ALA A 248 -7.02 -9.79 -5.61
N HIS A 249 -7.43 -8.92 -4.69
CA HIS A 249 -7.93 -9.38 -3.39
C HIS A 249 -9.45 -9.51 -3.36
N TYR A 250 -9.95 -10.41 -2.49
CA TYR A 250 -11.38 -10.68 -2.39
C TYR A 250 -11.97 -10.46 -1.00
N ASP A 251 -11.15 -10.07 -0.02
CA ASP A 251 -11.64 -9.48 1.22
C ASP A 251 -12.07 -8.03 0.98
N SER A 252 -12.80 -7.43 1.89
CA SER A 252 -13.25 -6.03 1.73
C SER A 252 -13.68 -5.40 3.05
N TYR A 253 -13.51 -4.09 3.13
CA TYR A 253 -14.33 -3.26 3.99
C TYR A 253 -15.69 -3.01 3.31
N PHE A 254 -16.74 -3.01 4.10
CA PHE A 254 -18.12 -2.89 3.60
C PHE A 254 -18.44 -3.92 2.49
N ASP A 255 -19.20 -3.52 1.46
CA ASP A 255 -19.51 -4.41 0.33
C ASP A 255 -18.37 -4.51 -0.69
N GLY A 256 -17.48 -3.48 -0.77
CA GLY A 256 -16.27 -3.49 -1.56
C GLY A 256 -16.51 -3.74 -3.04
N PHE A 257 -17.45 -3.03 -3.68
CA PHE A 257 -17.73 -3.25 -5.10
C PHE A 257 -16.56 -2.86 -5.98
N GLN A 258 -16.01 -1.64 -5.77
CA GLN A 258 -14.83 -1.19 -6.48
C GLN A 258 -13.58 -1.81 -5.85
N ASP A 259 -13.51 -1.83 -4.53
CA ASP A 259 -12.39 -2.27 -3.73
C ASP A 259 -12.70 -3.59 -2.99
N ASP A 260 -12.46 -4.80 -3.55
CA ASP A 260 -11.79 -4.99 -4.82
C ASP A 260 -12.54 -6.04 -5.67
N ASN A 261 -13.89 -6.14 -5.50
CA ASN A 261 -14.71 -7.13 -6.21
C ASN A 261 -14.54 -6.99 -7.73
N THR A 262 -14.42 -5.74 -8.25
CA THR A 262 -14.29 -5.52 -9.70
C THR A 262 -12.94 -6.01 -10.24
N ALA A 263 -11.87 -5.97 -9.45
CA ALA A 263 -10.57 -6.48 -9.88
C ALA A 263 -10.55 -8.01 -9.94
N VAL A 264 -11.07 -8.67 -8.89
CA VAL A 264 -11.23 -10.13 -8.94
C VAL A 264 -12.06 -10.55 -10.14
N ALA A 265 -13.17 -9.87 -10.39
CA ALA A 265 -14.06 -10.18 -11.49
C ALA A 265 -13.43 -9.89 -12.86
N LEU A 266 -12.60 -8.83 -13.00
CA LEU A 266 -11.80 -8.56 -14.19
C LEU A 266 -10.83 -9.70 -14.48
N MET A 267 -10.10 -10.15 -13.46
CA MET A 267 -9.15 -11.25 -13.57
C MET A 267 -9.84 -12.54 -14.06
N PHE A 268 -11.02 -12.87 -13.53
CA PHE A 268 -11.82 -14.02 -13.96
C PHE A 268 -12.37 -13.83 -15.37
N GLY A 269 -12.81 -12.62 -15.73
CA GLY A 269 -13.28 -12.28 -17.08
C GLY A 269 -12.22 -12.45 -18.14
N ILE A 270 -10.99 -12.04 -17.85
CA ILE A 270 -9.82 -12.26 -18.72
C ILE A 270 -9.51 -13.75 -18.83
N ALA A 271 -9.44 -14.48 -17.71
CA ALA A 271 -9.18 -15.91 -17.71
C ALA A 271 -10.23 -16.69 -18.53
N LYS A 272 -11.52 -16.35 -18.37
CA LYS A 272 -12.62 -16.90 -19.17
C LYS A 272 -12.44 -16.62 -20.66
N ALA A 273 -12.13 -15.37 -21.03
CA ALA A 273 -11.93 -14.99 -22.44
C ALA A 273 -10.75 -15.73 -23.08
N LEU A 274 -9.65 -15.94 -22.34
CA LEU A 274 -8.51 -16.74 -22.80
C LEU A 274 -8.94 -18.19 -23.06
N GLN A 275 -9.64 -18.83 -22.14
CA GLN A 275 -10.18 -20.19 -22.30
C GLN A 275 -11.14 -20.29 -23.49
N ASP A 276 -12.14 -19.42 -23.57
CA ASP A 276 -13.17 -19.44 -24.61
C ASP A 276 -12.60 -19.13 -26.02
N SER A 277 -11.48 -18.41 -26.10
CA SER A 277 -10.76 -18.16 -27.36
C SER A 277 -10.00 -19.39 -27.88
N GLY A 278 -9.85 -20.44 -27.06
CA GLY A 278 -9.02 -21.60 -27.35
C GLY A 278 -7.53 -21.29 -27.28
N PHE A 279 -7.12 -20.30 -26.49
CA PHE A 279 -5.72 -19.93 -26.29
C PHE A 279 -4.92 -21.11 -25.72
N GLN A 280 -3.78 -21.37 -26.31
CA GLN A 280 -2.83 -22.37 -25.84
C GLN A 280 -1.53 -21.63 -25.47
N PRO A 281 -1.35 -21.29 -24.18
CA PRO A 281 -0.22 -20.47 -23.78
C PRO A 281 1.10 -21.18 -23.88
N ASN A 282 2.16 -20.43 -24.15
CA ASN A 282 3.53 -20.93 -23.98
C ASN A 282 3.88 -21.03 -22.48
N ASN A 283 3.45 -20.07 -21.70
CA ASN A 283 3.71 -19.97 -20.25
C ASN A 283 2.42 -20.28 -19.48
N THR A 284 2.53 -20.90 -18.33
CA THR A 284 1.34 -21.11 -17.47
C THR A 284 0.81 -19.76 -16.99
N ILE A 285 -0.49 -19.51 -17.17
CA ILE A 285 -1.17 -18.35 -16.58
C ILE A 285 -1.75 -18.81 -15.25
N VAL A 286 -1.35 -18.13 -14.18
CA VAL A 286 -1.84 -18.39 -12.82
C VAL A 286 -2.81 -17.29 -12.44
N ILE A 287 -3.97 -17.65 -11.96
CA ILE A 287 -5.01 -16.77 -11.45
C ILE A 287 -5.06 -16.96 -9.94
N CYS A 288 -4.83 -15.91 -9.17
CA CYS A 288 -4.80 -15.97 -7.72
C CYS A 288 -5.68 -14.88 -7.11
N ALA A 289 -6.82 -15.26 -6.54
CA ALA A 289 -7.61 -14.38 -5.70
C ALA A 289 -7.02 -14.38 -4.29
N MET A 290 -6.49 -13.23 -3.86
CA MET A 290 -5.80 -13.05 -2.59
C MET A 290 -6.79 -12.79 -1.46
N ALA A 291 -6.53 -13.32 -0.29
CA ALA A 291 -7.24 -13.05 0.94
C ALA A 291 -6.47 -12.01 1.77
N SER A 292 -7.15 -11.30 2.66
CA SER A 292 -6.51 -10.47 3.70
C SER A 292 -5.56 -9.42 3.13
N GLU A 293 -5.98 -8.69 2.11
CA GLU A 293 -5.28 -7.51 1.62
C GLU A 293 -5.53 -6.34 2.56
N GLU A 294 -6.79 -6.05 2.89
CA GLU A 294 -7.22 -4.90 3.67
C GLU A 294 -6.64 -4.86 5.09
N TRP A 295 -6.46 -6.04 5.69
CA TRP A 295 -5.87 -6.21 6.99
C TRP A 295 -5.63 -7.69 7.33
N GLY A 296 -4.61 -7.98 8.15
CA GLY A 296 -4.35 -9.37 8.56
C GLY A 296 -3.33 -9.54 9.70
N VAL A 297 -2.87 -8.46 10.34
CA VAL A 297 -1.89 -8.54 11.44
C VAL A 297 -2.15 -7.49 12.52
N VAL A 298 -2.31 -7.94 13.77
CA VAL A 298 -2.42 -7.07 14.96
C VAL A 298 -1.05 -6.50 15.34
N ASP A 299 -1.03 -5.29 15.89
CA ASP A 299 0.19 -4.63 16.41
C ASP A 299 1.32 -4.49 15.37
N SER A 300 0.99 -4.26 14.13
CA SER A 300 1.95 -4.01 13.05
C SER A 300 1.55 -2.78 12.25
N ASN A 301 2.52 -2.04 11.74
CA ASN A 301 2.28 -0.98 10.77
C ASN A 301 2.34 -1.51 9.32
N PHE A 302 2.43 -2.82 9.15
CA PHE A 302 2.47 -3.51 7.86
C PHE A 302 1.40 -4.60 7.86
N ASP A 303 0.18 -4.19 8.20
CA ASP A 303 -0.95 -5.06 8.53
C ASP A 303 -1.87 -5.35 7.34
N TRP A 304 -1.64 -4.71 6.20
CA TRP A 304 -2.33 -5.01 4.94
C TRP A 304 -1.50 -5.89 3.98
N SER A 305 -2.06 -6.31 2.83
CA SER A 305 -1.46 -7.24 1.84
C SER A 305 -0.82 -8.48 2.45
N THR A 306 -1.41 -8.98 3.54
CA THR A 306 -0.83 -10.10 4.30
C THR A 306 -1.01 -11.42 3.60
N GLY A 307 -2.11 -11.62 2.88
CA GLY A 307 -2.36 -12.82 2.08
C GLY A 307 -1.38 -12.99 0.93
N ALA A 308 -1.06 -11.89 0.22
CA ALA A 308 -0.05 -11.90 -0.85
C ALA A 308 1.36 -12.17 -0.29
N TYR A 309 1.71 -11.57 0.86
CA TYR A 309 2.97 -11.87 1.51
C TYR A 309 3.08 -13.38 1.84
N GLU A 310 2.06 -13.94 2.48
CA GLU A 310 2.06 -15.36 2.82
C GLU A 310 2.05 -16.25 1.56
N GLN A 311 1.39 -15.84 0.48
CA GLN A 311 1.38 -16.59 -0.78
C GLN A 311 2.79 -16.82 -1.30
N ILE A 312 3.60 -15.76 -1.39
CA ILE A 312 4.91 -15.85 -2.04
C ILE A 312 6.04 -16.23 -1.07
N PHE A 313 5.92 -15.90 0.22
CA PHE A 313 6.99 -16.22 1.19
C PHE A 313 6.79 -17.54 1.93
N THR A 314 5.55 -18.04 2.00
CA THR A 314 5.19 -19.23 2.78
C THR A 314 4.57 -20.33 1.93
N ALA A 315 3.50 -20.04 1.19
CA ALA A 315 2.76 -21.06 0.42
C ALA A 315 3.51 -21.48 -0.85
N HIS A 316 4.02 -20.53 -1.63
CA HIS A 316 4.66 -20.76 -2.92
C HIS A 316 6.01 -20.04 -3.10
N PRO A 317 6.99 -20.21 -2.20
CA PRO A 317 8.31 -19.59 -2.36
C PRO A 317 9.04 -20.04 -3.65
N GLU A 318 8.65 -21.18 -4.20
CA GLU A 318 9.19 -21.72 -5.47
C GLU A 318 8.69 -20.95 -6.72
N TRP A 319 7.75 -20.02 -6.60
CA TRP A 319 7.34 -19.13 -7.70
C TRP A 319 8.41 -18.11 -8.03
N VAL A 320 9.25 -17.75 -7.07
CA VAL A 320 10.41 -16.86 -7.30
C VAL A 320 11.35 -17.50 -8.33
N GLY A 321 11.67 -16.72 -9.39
CA GLY A 321 12.46 -17.18 -10.52
C GLY A 321 11.69 -17.99 -11.57
N LYS A 322 10.38 -18.23 -11.39
CA LYS A 322 9.47 -18.86 -12.36
C LYS A 322 8.38 -17.89 -12.84
N VAL A 323 7.84 -17.07 -11.97
CA VAL A 323 6.89 -16.02 -12.35
C VAL A 323 7.67 -14.87 -12.98
N ILE A 324 7.39 -14.61 -14.25
CA ILE A 324 8.06 -13.56 -15.02
C ILE A 324 7.38 -12.20 -14.87
N ALA A 325 6.09 -12.18 -14.56
CA ALA A 325 5.30 -11.00 -14.29
C ALA A 325 4.14 -11.35 -13.38
N ASP A 326 3.88 -10.49 -12.40
CA ASP A 326 2.63 -10.41 -11.66
C ASP A 326 1.87 -9.17 -12.17
N LEU A 327 0.62 -9.39 -12.57
CA LEU A 327 -0.34 -8.37 -12.96
C LEU A 327 -1.37 -8.28 -11.84
N ASN A 328 -1.17 -7.35 -10.94
CA ASN A 328 -2.11 -7.04 -9.88
C ASN A 328 -3.20 -6.08 -10.39
N PHE A 329 -4.38 -6.16 -9.84
CA PHE A 329 -5.50 -5.31 -10.22
C PHE A 329 -6.13 -4.70 -8.97
N GLU A 330 -6.48 -3.41 -9.09
CA GLU A 330 -7.12 -2.60 -8.06
C GLU A 330 -8.15 -1.66 -8.68
N LEU A 331 -9.36 -1.66 -8.18
CA LEU A 331 -10.44 -0.72 -8.56
C LEU A 331 -10.54 -0.46 -10.09
N PRO A 332 -10.55 -1.47 -10.97
CA PRO A 332 -10.43 -1.23 -12.42
C PRO A 332 -11.71 -0.76 -13.09
N ALA A 333 -12.84 -0.67 -12.39
CA ALA A 333 -14.14 -0.36 -13.00
C ALA A 333 -14.54 1.12 -12.90
N LEU A 334 -13.61 1.99 -12.54
CA LEU A 334 -13.77 3.45 -12.57
C LEU A 334 -12.51 4.15 -13.09
N ALA A 335 -12.65 5.42 -13.50
CA ALA A 335 -11.52 6.18 -14.02
C ALA A 335 -10.71 6.82 -12.89
N HIS A 336 -9.41 6.57 -12.86
CA HIS A 336 -8.45 7.18 -11.95
C HIS A 336 -7.73 8.37 -12.62
N GLY A 337 -8.42 9.50 -12.74
CA GLY A 337 -7.91 10.71 -13.40
C GLY A 337 -8.19 10.75 -14.90
N THR A 338 -7.33 11.42 -15.67
CA THR A 338 -7.55 11.69 -17.12
C THR A 338 -6.89 10.67 -18.04
N ARG A 339 -6.09 9.76 -17.49
CA ARG A 339 -5.20 8.85 -18.24
C ARG A 339 -5.17 7.48 -17.57
N ALA A 340 -5.37 6.43 -18.33
CA ALA A 340 -5.11 5.08 -17.84
C ALA A 340 -3.60 4.87 -17.66
N ARG A 341 -3.19 4.32 -16.52
CA ARG A 341 -1.80 4.09 -16.20
C ARG A 341 -1.57 2.65 -15.75
N ILE A 342 -0.39 2.13 -16.10
CA ILE A 342 0.18 0.93 -15.49
C ILE A 342 1.32 1.40 -14.60
N ARG A 343 1.23 1.10 -13.30
CA ARG A 343 2.34 1.27 -12.36
C ARG A 343 3.16 -0.01 -12.35
N SER A 344 4.48 0.09 -12.43
CA SER A 344 5.32 -1.11 -12.47
C SER A 344 6.63 -0.92 -11.73
N CYS A 345 7.33 -2.02 -11.46
CA CYS A 345 8.74 -1.96 -11.12
C CYS A 345 9.54 -1.26 -12.25
N TYR A 346 10.66 -0.64 -11.90
CA TYR A 346 11.46 0.15 -12.85
C TYR A 346 11.87 -0.64 -14.10
N GLU A 347 12.10 -1.92 -13.93
CA GLU A 347 12.65 -2.81 -14.95
C GLU A 347 11.66 -3.11 -16.07
N TYR A 348 10.36 -2.99 -15.81
CA TYR A 348 9.32 -3.18 -16.84
C TYR A 348 8.96 -1.91 -17.62
N VAL A 349 9.39 -0.74 -17.18
CA VAL A 349 8.97 0.55 -17.79
C VAL A 349 9.16 0.57 -19.30
N SER A 350 10.36 0.22 -19.80
CA SER A 350 10.64 0.28 -21.24
C SER A 350 9.76 -0.68 -22.05
N PHE A 351 9.59 -1.92 -21.58
CA PHE A 351 8.71 -2.89 -22.24
C PHE A 351 7.25 -2.42 -22.27
N LEU A 352 6.76 -1.86 -21.18
CA LEU A 352 5.38 -1.37 -21.10
C LEU A 352 5.15 -0.12 -21.96
N GLU A 353 6.11 0.80 -22.02
CA GLU A 353 6.03 1.96 -22.94
C GLU A 353 5.95 1.53 -24.39
N GLU A 354 6.76 0.57 -24.82
CA GLU A 354 6.71 -0.01 -26.16
C GLU A 354 5.40 -0.75 -26.42
N TYR A 355 4.97 -1.56 -25.45
CA TYR A 355 3.69 -2.28 -25.51
C TYR A 355 2.51 -1.32 -25.70
N LEU A 356 2.44 -0.24 -24.92
CA LEU A 356 1.37 0.76 -25.02
C LEU A 356 1.41 1.51 -26.35
N ALA A 357 2.60 1.79 -26.90
CA ALA A 357 2.75 2.45 -28.21
C ALA A 357 2.27 1.58 -29.39
N ASP A 358 2.37 0.26 -29.26
CA ASP A 358 1.98 -0.71 -30.28
C ASP A 358 0.52 -1.20 -30.17
N LEU A 359 -0.22 -0.76 -29.14
CA LEU A 359 -1.60 -1.19 -28.94
C LEU A 359 -2.51 -0.75 -30.08
N PRO A 360 -3.48 -1.61 -30.48
CA PRO A 360 -4.54 -1.17 -31.35
C PRO A 360 -5.38 -0.09 -30.65
N ASN A 361 -6.18 0.64 -31.43
CA ASN A 361 -7.12 1.61 -30.86
C ASN A 361 -8.16 0.87 -30.00
N LEU A 362 -7.97 0.92 -28.69
CA LEU A 362 -8.84 0.33 -27.68
C LEU A 362 -10.08 1.20 -27.43
N THR A 363 -10.88 0.83 -26.43
CA THR A 363 -12.05 1.60 -26.00
C THR A 363 -11.63 3.02 -25.57
N ILE A 364 -12.34 4.05 -26.07
CA ILE A 364 -12.10 5.44 -25.67
C ILE A 364 -12.76 5.69 -24.31
N ALA A 365 -12.07 5.37 -23.24
CA ALA A 365 -12.54 5.52 -21.87
C ALA A 365 -11.91 6.70 -21.12
N TYR A 366 -10.70 7.09 -21.52
CA TYR A 366 -9.96 8.19 -20.91
C TYR A 366 -9.71 9.31 -21.92
N PRO A 367 -9.71 10.59 -21.51
CA PRO A 367 -9.48 11.72 -22.43
C PRO A 367 -8.04 11.83 -22.92
N GLU A 368 -7.07 11.26 -22.21
CA GLU A 368 -5.65 11.26 -22.55
C GLU A 368 -5.13 9.84 -22.82
N GLU A 369 -3.97 9.76 -23.48
CA GLU A 369 -3.31 8.48 -23.78
C GLU A 369 -2.87 7.74 -22.52
N THR A 370 -2.70 6.42 -22.66
CA THR A 370 -2.14 5.55 -21.59
C THR A 370 -0.71 5.94 -21.23
N ALA A 371 -0.28 5.64 -20.02
CA ALA A 371 1.08 5.92 -19.56
C ALA A 371 1.60 4.82 -18.60
N VAL A 372 2.91 4.79 -18.39
CA VAL A 372 3.57 3.97 -17.38
C VAL A 372 4.05 4.85 -16.23
N THR A 373 3.88 4.40 -15.01
CA THR A 373 4.42 5.02 -13.78
C THR A 373 5.29 4.04 -13.02
N SER A 374 6.21 4.55 -12.22
CA SER A 374 7.12 3.77 -11.35
C SER A 374 7.64 4.63 -10.19
N PRO A 375 8.05 4.05 -9.08
CA PRO A 375 8.12 2.62 -8.75
C PRO A 375 6.76 2.01 -8.41
N ILE A 376 6.75 0.70 -8.14
CA ILE A 376 5.70 0.06 -7.34
C ILE A 376 5.73 0.69 -5.95
N GLU A 377 4.56 1.00 -5.42
CA GLU A 377 4.36 1.50 -4.07
C GLU A 377 3.88 0.38 -3.13
N THR A 378 3.72 0.68 -1.84
CA THR A 378 3.32 -0.31 -0.83
C THR A 378 1.80 -0.54 -0.74
N TRP A 379 1.02 0.03 -1.65
CA TRP A 379 -0.43 0.22 -1.51
C TRP A 379 -1.28 -1.02 -1.83
N SER A 380 -0.67 -2.09 -2.36
CA SER A 380 -1.39 -3.31 -2.74
C SER A 380 -0.48 -4.54 -2.77
N ASP A 381 -1.03 -5.67 -3.15
CA ASP A 381 -0.44 -7.02 -3.17
C ASP A 381 0.82 -7.15 -4.03
N ASP A 382 0.93 -6.36 -5.11
CA ASP A 382 2.07 -6.35 -6.02
C ASP A 382 3.40 -6.02 -5.35
N PHE A 383 3.39 -5.23 -4.26
CA PHE A 383 4.60 -4.92 -3.50
C PHE A 383 5.19 -6.17 -2.83
N SER A 384 4.34 -7.01 -2.21
CA SER A 384 4.77 -8.28 -1.61
C SER A 384 5.40 -9.22 -2.63
N MET A 385 4.83 -9.29 -3.84
CA MET A 385 5.38 -10.07 -4.96
C MET A 385 6.72 -9.50 -5.43
N ALA A 386 6.82 -8.18 -5.64
CA ALA A 386 8.05 -7.52 -6.10
C ALA A 386 9.21 -7.77 -5.14
N ILE A 387 9.03 -7.53 -3.85
CA ILE A 387 10.10 -7.70 -2.86
C ILE A 387 10.52 -9.17 -2.64
N ALA A 388 9.65 -10.11 -3.00
CA ALA A 388 10.01 -11.53 -3.03
C ALA A 388 10.90 -11.88 -4.22
N GLY A 389 10.88 -11.09 -5.28
CA GLY A 389 11.64 -11.30 -6.51
C GLY A 389 10.78 -11.66 -7.73
N VAL A 390 9.49 -11.38 -7.67
CA VAL A 390 8.55 -11.49 -8.79
C VAL A 390 8.33 -10.10 -9.38
N PRO A 391 8.78 -9.81 -10.61
CA PRO A 391 8.56 -8.50 -11.23
C PRO A 391 7.07 -8.22 -11.38
N SER A 392 6.58 -7.10 -10.83
CA SER A 392 5.14 -6.84 -10.69
C SER A 392 4.72 -5.51 -11.31
N MET A 393 3.43 -5.42 -11.59
CA MET A 393 2.75 -4.23 -12.08
C MET A 393 1.28 -4.24 -11.65
N VAL A 394 0.67 -3.05 -11.56
CA VAL A 394 -0.73 -2.85 -11.19
C VAL A 394 -1.34 -1.76 -12.09
N ASN A 395 -2.65 -1.81 -12.37
CA ASN A 395 -3.33 -0.64 -12.90
C ASN A 395 -3.27 0.48 -11.85
N ASP A 396 -2.80 1.67 -12.22
CA ASP A 396 -2.68 2.78 -11.26
C ASP A 396 -4.08 3.26 -10.84
N PHE A 397 -4.42 3.08 -9.57
CA PHE A 397 -5.75 3.31 -8.97
C PHE A 397 -5.81 4.54 -8.06
N THR A 398 -4.72 5.28 -7.91
CA THR A 398 -4.56 6.32 -6.86
C THR A 398 -5.08 7.70 -7.23
N GLY A 399 -5.58 7.88 -8.44
CA GLY A 399 -6.12 9.15 -8.90
C GLY A 399 -7.63 9.26 -8.77
N GLY A 400 -8.15 10.49 -8.82
CA GLY A 400 -9.59 10.76 -8.82
C GLY A 400 -10.18 10.97 -7.43
N SER A 401 -11.44 11.43 -7.39
CA SER A 401 -12.13 11.79 -6.15
C SER A 401 -12.66 10.59 -5.36
N PHE A 402 -12.81 9.43 -6.00
CA PHE A 402 -13.32 8.23 -5.34
C PHE A 402 -12.55 7.88 -4.08
N MET A 403 -11.21 7.93 -4.14
CA MET A 403 -10.33 7.63 -3.01
C MET A 403 -10.55 8.55 -1.79
N GLU A 404 -11.03 9.79 -2.00
CA GLU A 404 -11.30 10.73 -0.91
C GLU A 404 -12.76 10.66 -0.42
N THR A 405 -13.68 10.15 -1.24
CA THR A 405 -15.11 10.30 -0.98
C THR A 405 -15.82 8.98 -0.69
N HIS A 406 -15.57 7.92 -1.45
CA HIS A 406 -16.30 6.64 -1.37
C HIS A 406 -15.47 5.51 -0.80
N TYR A 407 -14.15 5.55 -1.04
CA TYR A 407 -13.19 4.54 -0.61
C TYR A 407 -13.30 4.28 0.89
N HIS A 408 -13.31 3.00 1.28
CA HIS A 408 -13.46 2.54 2.65
C HIS A 408 -14.71 3.10 3.37
N SER A 409 -15.82 3.18 2.64
CA SER A 409 -17.13 3.52 3.18
C SER A 409 -18.23 2.61 2.63
N GLN A 410 -19.42 2.63 3.23
CA GLN A 410 -20.60 1.90 2.71
C GLN A 410 -21.08 2.43 1.35
N PHE A 411 -20.48 3.49 0.84
CA PHE A 411 -20.74 4.04 -0.50
C PHE A 411 -19.78 3.48 -1.56
N ASP A 412 -18.88 2.57 -1.22
CA ASP A 412 -18.18 1.75 -2.21
C ASP A 412 -19.15 0.74 -2.82
N ASN A 413 -19.84 1.18 -3.86
CA ASN A 413 -20.87 0.46 -4.60
C ASN A 413 -20.71 0.69 -6.11
N ASP A 414 -21.72 0.30 -6.89
CA ASP A 414 -21.70 0.40 -8.35
C ASP A 414 -22.11 1.77 -8.93
N GLU A 415 -22.28 2.82 -8.11
CA GLU A 415 -22.64 4.17 -8.58
C GLU A 415 -21.58 4.75 -9.53
N PHE A 416 -20.32 4.46 -9.27
CA PHE A 416 -19.18 4.90 -10.07
C PHE A 416 -18.70 3.88 -11.11
N TYR A 417 -19.45 2.80 -11.31
CA TYR A 417 -19.14 1.82 -12.33
C TYR A 417 -19.18 2.44 -13.73
N ASP A 418 -18.05 2.36 -14.44
CA ASP A 418 -17.93 2.78 -15.84
C ASP A 418 -17.58 1.58 -16.73
N GLU A 419 -18.56 1.08 -17.48
CA GLU A 419 -18.37 -0.06 -18.37
C GLU A 419 -17.29 0.16 -19.43
N GLN A 420 -17.09 1.40 -19.91
CA GLN A 420 -16.07 1.69 -20.93
C GLN A 420 -14.66 1.62 -20.35
N VAL A 421 -14.48 2.16 -19.15
CA VAL A 421 -13.23 2.05 -18.40
C VAL A 421 -12.93 0.60 -18.06
N TYR A 422 -13.93 -0.12 -17.56
CA TYR A 422 -13.79 -1.52 -17.20
C TYR A 422 -13.43 -2.40 -18.40
N ARG A 423 -14.06 -2.15 -19.54
CA ARG A 423 -13.75 -2.81 -20.81
C ARG A 423 -12.31 -2.49 -21.26
N LEU A 424 -11.88 -1.24 -21.14
CA LEU A 424 -10.50 -0.85 -21.51
C LEU A 424 -9.47 -1.63 -20.69
N HIS A 425 -9.68 -1.75 -19.38
CA HIS A 425 -8.76 -2.52 -18.53
C HIS A 425 -8.76 -4.02 -18.89
N HIS A 426 -9.91 -4.62 -19.19
CA HIS A 426 -9.96 -6.00 -19.69
C HIS A 426 -9.17 -6.16 -21.00
N GLU A 427 -9.38 -5.28 -21.98
CA GLU A 427 -8.70 -5.31 -23.27
C GLU A 427 -7.19 -5.11 -23.10
N LEU A 428 -6.80 -4.10 -22.32
CA LEU A 428 -5.41 -3.75 -22.06
C LEU A 428 -4.63 -4.93 -21.45
N PHE A 429 -5.13 -5.49 -20.37
CA PHE A 429 -4.42 -6.55 -19.66
C PHE A 429 -4.54 -7.92 -20.32
N ALA A 430 -5.63 -8.24 -21.00
CA ALA A 430 -5.71 -9.45 -21.81
C ALA A 430 -4.66 -9.45 -22.92
N LEU A 431 -4.46 -8.31 -23.61
CA LEU A 431 -3.43 -8.18 -24.64
C LEU A 431 -2.02 -8.17 -24.04
N LEU A 432 -1.82 -7.63 -22.84
CA LEU A 432 -0.53 -7.64 -22.17
C LEU A 432 -0.09 -9.08 -21.82
N ILE A 433 -1.02 -9.92 -21.36
CA ILE A 433 -0.76 -11.34 -21.11
C ILE A 433 -0.28 -12.04 -22.39
N LEU A 434 -0.93 -11.78 -23.53
CA LEU A 434 -0.50 -12.34 -24.81
C LEU A 434 0.89 -11.82 -25.23
N ALA A 435 1.18 -10.54 -24.98
CA ALA A 435 2.49 -9.95 -25.28
C ALA A 435 3.61 -10.58 -24.44
N LEU A 436 3.37 -10.82 -23.14
CA LEU A 436 4.29 -11.52 -22.25
C LEU A 436 4.48 -12.99 -22.63
N ASP A 437 3.40 -13.66 -23.06
CA ASP A 437 3.45 -15.06 -23.51
C ASP A 437 4.27 -15.28 -24.79
N GLU A 438 4.39 -14.24 -25.62
CA GLU A 438 5.20 -14.24 -26.85
C GLU A 438 6.68 -13.86 -26.60
N THR A 439 7.18 -13.82 -25.36
CA THR A 439 8.58 -13.53 -25.03
C THR A 439 9.40 -14.78 -24.78
N ALA A 440 10.61 -14.84 -25.33
CA ALA A 440 11.58 -15.90 -25.02
C ALA A 440 12.36 -15.61 -23.72
N VAL A 441 12.54 -14.34 -23.39
CA VAL A 441 13.25 -13.85 -22.19
C VAL A 441 12.39 -12.79 -21.52
N VAL A 442 12.34 -12.80 -20.20
CA VAL A 442 11.69 -11.74 -19.43
C VAL A 442 12.26 -10.36 -19.84
N PRO A 443 11.41 -9.39 -20.26
CA PRO A 443 11.88 -8.12 -20.85
C PRO A 443 12.24 -7.08 -19.77
N LEU A 444 13.15 -7.42 -18.86
CA LEU A 444 13.59 -6.52 -17.77
C LEU A 444 14.76 -5.66 -18.24
N GLN A 445 14.62 -4.34 -18.08
CA GLN A 445 15.66 -3.35 -18.32
C GLN A 445 16.11 -2.69 -17.01
N PHE A 446 17.36 -2.87 -16.63
CA PHE A 446 17.89 -2.38 -15.38
C PHE A 446 18.48 -0.95 -15.44
N SER A 447 18.49 -0.32 -16.61
CA SER A 447 18.98 1.06 -16.75
C SER A 447 18.23 2.08 -15.88
N PRO A 448 16.88 2.02 -15.73
CA PRO A 448 16.14 2.94 -14.86
C PRO A 448 16.56 2.84 -13.39
N VAL A 449 16.83 1.63 -12.90
CA VAL A 449 17.33 1.40 -11.52
C VAL A 449 18.66 2.11 -11.30
N VAL A 450 19.62 1.93 -12.22
CA VAL A 450 20.93 2.59 -12.12
C VAL A 450 20.80 4.12 -12.21
N GLN A 451 19.89 4.62 -13.04
CA GLN A 451 19.60 6.05 -13.13
C GLN A 451 19.04 6.60 -11.82
N ARG A 452 18.17 5.83 -11.14
CA ARG A 452 17.65 6.20 -9.81
C ARG A 452 18.76 6.26 -8.77
N ILE A 453 19.67 5.27 -8.74
CA ILE A 453 20.85 5.31 -7.87
C ILE A 453 21.63 6.61 -8.09
N ARG A 454 21.94 6.97 -9.34
CA ARG A 454 22.69 8.18 -9.67
C ARG A 454 22.00 9.45 -9.19
N LYS A 455 20.69 9.56 -9.41
CA LYS A 455 19.89 10.72 -8.96
C LYS A 455 20.00 10.89 -7.43
N GLY A 456 19.94 9.80 -6.68
CA GLY A 456 20.13 9.84 -5.23
C GLY A 456 21.53 10.22 -4.81
N LEU A 457 22.57 9.81 -5.57
CA LEU A 457 23.97 10.21 -5.31
C LEU A 457 24.19 11.71 -5.55
N GLU A 458 23.52 12.33 -6.51
CA GLU A 458 23.53 13.78 -6.70
C GLU A 458 23.04 14.50 -5.43
N GLN A 459 21.94 14.02 -4.84
CA GLN A 459 21.41 14.55 -3.58
C GLN A 459 22.41 14.37 -2.41
N CYS A 460 23.07 13.21 -2.31
CA CYS A 460 24.11 12.97 -1.32
C CYS A 460 25.30 13.91 -1.50
N ARG A 461 25.70 14.19 -2.72
CA ARG A 461 26.76 15.15 -3.05
C ARG A 461 26.38 16.58 -2.64
N GLU A 462 25.15 17.02 -2.95
CA GLU A 462 24.65 18.34 -2.55
C GLU A 462 24.70 18.54 -1.03
N ILE A 463 24.30 17.53 -0.24
CA ILE A 463 24.33 17.55 1.21
C ILE A 463 25.75 17.80 1.74
N CYS A 464 26.76 17.23 1.12
CA CYS A 464 28.15 17.45 1.50
C CYS A 464 28.59 18.92 1.41
N TYR A 465 27.92 19.74 0.61
CA TYR A 465 28.23 21.16 0.44
C TYR A 465 27.27 22.10 1.18
N ARG A 466 26.20 21.59 1.78
CA ARG A 466 25.28 22.41 2.57
C ARG A 466 25.94 22.87 3.87
N ALA A 467 25.89 24.18 4.13
CA ALA A 467 26.51 24.79 5.30
C ALA A 467 25.94 24.28 6.65
N ASP A 468 24.66 23.88 6.64
CA ASP A 468 23.94 23.37 7.82
C ASP A 468 24.23 21.89 8.13
N VAL A 469 24.85 21.16 7.22
CA VAL A 469 25.23 19.74 7.38
C VAL A 469 26.75 19.53 7.31
N ALA A 470 27.45 20.36 6.53
CA ALA A 470 28.89 20.19 6.28
C ALA A 470 29.73 20.16 7.57
N GLY A 471 29.34 20.89 8.61
CA GLY A 471 29.97 20.87 9.91
C GLY A 471 29.85 19.53 10.64
N GLN A 472 28.73 18.83 10.45
CA GLN A 472 28.46 17.51 11.05
C GLN A 472 29.25 16.39 10.36
N LEU A 473 29.53 16.56 9.07
CA LEU A 473 30.34 15.61 8.30
C LEU A 473 31.83 15.63 8.73
N GLY A 474 32.38 16.81 9.04
CA GLY A 474 33.79 16.96 9.45
C GLY A 474 34.75 16.32 8.43
N GLU A 475 35.68 15.50 8.93
CA GLU A 475 36.67 14.77 8.10
C GLU A 475 36.01 13.70 7.20
N LYS A 476 34.82 13.20 7.57
CA LYS A 476 34.06 12.21 6.79
C LYS A 476 33.60 12.74 5.43
N LYS A 477 33.45 14.08 5.30
CA LYS A 477 33.06 14.73 4.05
C LYS A 477 33.93 14.30 2.87
N ARG A 478 35.24 14.32 3.02
CA ARG A 478 36.16 13.96 1.94
C ARG A 478 36.00 12.50 1.54
N VAL A 479 35.95 11.61 2.53
CA VAL A 479 35.80 10.17 2.28
C VAL A 479 34.44 9.87 1.60
N LEU A 480 33.35 10.53 2.03
CA LEU A 480 32.04 10.36 1.42
C LEU A 480 32.02 10.83 -0.04
N LEU A 481 32.63 11.99 -0.33
CA LEU A 481 32.72 12.50 -1.72
C LEU A 481 33.54 11.57 -2.63
N GLU A 482 34.66 11.02 -2.14
CA GLU A 482 35.45 10.03 -2.87
C GLU A 482 34.63 8.77 -3.18
N LYS A 483 33.87 8.26 -2.19
CA LYS A 483 33.00 7.10 -2.38
C LYS A 483 31.82 7.36 -3.33
N ILE A 484 31.21 8.54 -3.30
CA ILE A 484 30.19 8.94 -4.25
C ILE A 484 30.75 8.94 -5.70
N GLU A 485 31.96 9.49 -5.91
CA GLU A 485 32.61 9.52 -7.22
C GLU A 485 32.94 8.11 -7.75
N GLU A 486 33.41 7.23 -6.88
CA GLU A 486 33.66 5.81 -7.21
C GLU A 486 32.35 5.13 -7.64
N LEU A 487 31.26 5.31 -6.88
CA LEU A 487 29.94 4.71 -7.17
C LEU A 487 29.29 5.30 -8.44
N GLU A 488 29.46 6.59 -8.71
CA GLU A 488 29.05 7.20 -9.99
C GLU A 488 29.76 6.56 -11.18
N THR A 489 31.08 6.33 -11.05
CA THR A 489 31.88 5.67 -12.08
C THR A 489 31.44 4.22 -12.31
N LEU A 490 31.11 3.48 -11.24
CA LEU A 490 30.55 2.13 -11.33
C LEU A 490 29.19 2.15 -12.00
N SER A 491 28.34 3.11 -11.64
CA SER A 491 27.01 3.29 -12.23
C SER A 491 27.08 3.58 -13.73
N ASP A 492 28.05 4.36 -14.21
CA ASP A 492 28.25 4.61 -15.63
C ASP A 492 28.62 3.34 -16.43
N ARG A 493 29.38 2.44 -15.83
CA ARG A 493 29.69 1.13 -16.44
C ARG A 493 28.46 0.23 -16.42
N ALA A 494 27.74 0.19 -15.30
CA ALA A 494 26.49 -0.58 -15.18
C ALA A 494 25.44 -0.14 -16.19
N LEU A 495 25.24 1.17 -16.40
CA LEU A 495 24.32 1.71 -17.39
C LEU A 495 24.60 1.22 -18.83
N ARG A 496 25.89 1.23 -19.24
CA ARG A 496 26.24 0.74 -20.58
C ARG A 496 25.93 -0.75 -20.72
N ARG A 497 26.33 -1.54 -19.73
CA ARG A 497 26.09 -2.98 -19.70
C ARG A 497 24.59 -3.34 -19.72
N CYS A 498 23.80 -2.66 -18.91
CA CYS A 498 22.34 -2.88 -18.88
C CYS A 498 21.65 -2.58 -20.22
N ARG A 499 22.13 -1.54 -20.95
CA ARG A 499 21.60 -1.23 -22.28
C ARG A 499 21.96 -2.31 -23.31
N GLU A 500 23.24 -2.71 -23.37
CA GLU A 500 23.70 -3.78 -24.25
C GLU A 500 22.98 -5.11 -23.99
N GLU A 501 22.76 -5.44 -22.71
CA GLU A 501 22.03 -6.66 -22.31
C GLU A 501 20.55 -6.59 -22.71
N TYR A 502 19.89 -5.43 -22.53
CA TYR A 502 18.50 -5.26 -22.93
C TYR A 502 18.31 -5.29 -24.47
N GLU A 503 19.21 -4.69 -25.23
CA GLU A 503 19.21 -4.79 -26.71
C GLU A 503 19.26 -6.27 -27.16
N ALA A 504 20.05 -7.09 -26.49
CA ALA A 504 20.10 -8.53 -26.78
C ALA A 504 18.79 -9.26 -26.37
N VAL A 505 18.17 -8.87 -25.25
CA VAL A 505 16.86 -9.40 -24.82
C VAL A 505 15.79 -9.09 -25.85
N GLU A 506 15.72 -7.84 -26.32
CA GLU A 506 14.79 -7.43 -27.37
C GLU A 506 15.00 -8.19 -28.69
N GLU A 507 16.27 -8.43 -29.08
CA GLU A 507 16.58 -9.20 -30.28
C GLU A 507 16.08 -10.65 -30.13
N TYR A 508 16.33 -11.31 -28.99
CA TYR A 508 15.81 -12.65 -28.72
C TYR A 508 14.28 -12.70 -28.76
N ASN A 509 13.61 -11.72 -28.16
CA ASN A 509 12.15 -11.67 -28.12
C ASN A 509 11.54 -11.40 -29.50
N ARG A 510 12.11 -10.49 -30.31
CA ARG A 510 11.70 -10.27 -31.71
C ARG A 510 11.86 -11.55 -32.55
N ASN A 511 12.99 -12.23 -32.44
CA ASN A 511 13.25 -13.46 -33.18
C ASN A 511 12.28 -14.57 -32.76
N TYR A 512 12.03 -14.75 -31.46
CA TYR A 512 11.08 -15.73 -30.94
C TYR A 512 9.67 -15.49 -31.47
N LYS A 513 9.19 -14.26 -31.36
CA LYS A 513 7.88 -13.85 -31.86
C LYS A 513 7.75 -14.07 -33.38
N GLN A 514 8.80 -13.81 -34.15
CA GLN A 514 8.82 -14.07 -35.61
C GLN A 514 8.75 -15.56 -35.91
N LEU A 515 9.51 -16.41 -35.17
CA LEU A 515 9.48 -17.86 -35.34
C LEU A 515 8.09 -18.44 -35.06
N LEU A 516 7.41 -17.97 -34.00
CA LEU A 516 6.04 -18.36 -33.70
C LEU A 516 5.07 -17.98 -34.83
N ARG A 517 5.18 -16.77 -35.36
CA ARG A 517 4.35 -16.27 -36.48
C ARG A 517 4.58 -17.07 -37.78
N ASP A 518 5.80 -17.48 -38.02
CA ASP A 518 6.18 -18.29 -39.20
C ASP A 518 5.80 -19.78 -39.03
N GLY A 519 5.26 -20.21 -37.87
CA GLY A 519 4.94 -21.59 -37.56
C GLY A 519 6.18 -22.49 -37.37
N LYS A 520 7.34 -21.89 -37.10
CA LYS A 520 8.62 -22.59 -36.90
C LYS A 520 8.79 -22.97 -35.40
N TYR A 521 7.87 -23.76 -34.88
CA TYR A 521 7.79 -24.05 -33.44
C TYR A 521 9.01 -24.77 -32.88
N ASP A 522 9.69 -25.64 -33.64
CA ASP A 522 10.90 -26.33 -33.18
C ASP A 522 12.08 -25.37 -33.03
N GLU A 523 12.21 -24.41 -33.97
CA GLU A 523 13.24 -23.36 -33.89
C GLU A 523 12.96 -22.40 -32.73
N ALA A 524 11.69 -22.02 -32.52
CA ALA A 524 11.27 -21.23 -31.39
C ALA A 524 11.58 -21.90 -30.05
N GLU A 525 11.29 -23.21 -29.96
CA GLU A 525 11.61 -24.00 -28.77
C GLU A 525 13.12 -24.10 -28.52
N GLY A 526 13.91 -24.23 -29.59
CA GLY A 526 15.38 -24.19 -29.51
C GLY A 526 15.89 -22.86 -28.95
N LEU A 527 15.37 -21.73 -29.46
CA LEU A 527 15.70 -20.38 -28.98
C LEU A 527 15.27 -20.19 -27.53
N PHE A 528 14.06 -20.61 -27.16
CA PHE A 528 13.56 -20.56 -25.81
C PHE A 528 14.48 -21.28 -24.82
N ARG A 529 14.92 -22.51 -25.13
CA ARG A 529 15.86 -23.24 -24.28
C ARG A 529 17.23 -22.58 -24.19
N GLN A 530 17.71 -22.03 -25.28
CA GLN A 530 18.98 -21.30 -25.31
C GLN A 530 19.00 -20.08 -24.38
N THR A 531 17.86 -19.42 -24.22
CA THR A 531 17.73 -18.17 -23.45
C THR A 531 17.42 -18.36 -21.97
N ARG A 532 17.09 -19.59 -21.51
CA ARG A 532 16.78 -19.86 -20.09
C ARG A 532 17.85 -19.38 -19.09
N PRO A 533 19.17 -19.61 -19.32
CA PRO A 533 20.19 -19.12 -18.38
C PRO A 533 20.21 -17.58 -18.26
N LEU A 534 19.94 -16.86 -19.35
CA LEU A 534 19.83 -15.40 -19.32
C LEU A 534 18.63 -14.95 -18.51
N GLU A 535 17.45 -15.53 -18.73
CA GLU A 535 16.24 -15.20 -17.97
C GLU A 535 16.42 -15.45 -16.46
N GLN A 536 16.96 -16.61 -16.10
CA GLN A 536 17.22 -16.91 -14.69
C GLN A 536 18.18 -15.90 -14.04
N LYS A 537 19.19 -15.46 -14.80
CA LYS A 537 20.11 -14.42 -14.36
C LYS A 537 19.39 -13.07 -14.14
N LEU A 538 18.50 -12.66 -15.06
CA LEU A 538 17.75 -11.42 -14.95
C LEU A 538 16.79 -11.44 -13.75
N LEU A 539 16.06 -12.54 -13.54
CA LEU A 539 15.16 -12.70 -12.40
C LEU A 539 15.94 -12.74 -11.06
N ALA A 540 17.09 -13.43 -11.03
CA ALA A 540 17.95 -13.40 -9.84
C ALA A 540 18.50 -12.00 -9.54
N ARG A 541 18.88 -11.25 -10.58
CA ARG A 541 19.30 -9.85 -10.43
C ARG A 541 18.16 -8.99 -9.87
N PHE A 542 16.95 -9.11 -10.40
CA PHE A 542 15.77 -8.41 -9.88
C PHE A 542 15.62 -8.68 -8.37
N LYS A 543 15.66 -9.93 -7.95
CA LYS A 543 15.59 -10.29 -6.52
C LYS A 543 16.70 -9.64 -5.70
N GLN A 544 17.95 -9.67 -6.18
CA GLN A 544 19.08 -9.05 -5.49
C GLN A 544 18.91 -7.54 -5.33
N GLU A 545 18.36 -6.85 -6.34
CA GLU A 545 18.05 -5.43 -6.27
C GLU A 545 16.97 -5.12 -5.24
N GLN A 546 15.87 -5.89 -5.24
CA GLN A 546 14.81 -5.73 -4.25
C GLN A 546 15.35 -5.85 -2.81
N ASP A 547 16.24 -6.81 -2.57
CA ASP A 547 16.83 -7.01 -1.25
C ASP A 547 17.82 -5.89 -0.87
N ALA A 548 18.63 -5.44 -1.82
CA ALA A 548 19.71 -4.51 -1.55
C ALA A 548 19.27 -3.04 -1.56
N LEU A 549 18.34 -2.66 -2.45
CA LEU A 549 18.05 -1.27 -2.78
C LEU A 549 16.65 -0.80 -2.35
N VAL A 550 15.65 -1.68 -2.33
CA VAL A 550 14.29 -1.24 -1.96
C VAL A 550 14.16 -1.09 -0.46
N ARG A 551 13.82 0.12 -0.03
CA ARG A 551 13.52 0.51 1.35
C ARG A 551 12.23 1.31 1.39
N ILE A 552 11.68 1.45 2.58
CA ILE A 552 10.43 2.18 2.85
C ILE A 552 10.76 3.27 3.87
N ASP A 553 10.33 4.49 3.62
CA ASP A 553 10.42 5.52 4.65
C ASP A 553 9.25 5.40 5.65
N TRP A 554 9.23 6.29 6.65
CA TRP A 554 8.19 6.30 7.70
C TRP A 554 6.78 6.64 7.20
N TYR A 555 6.65 7.08 5.94
CA TYR A 555 5.38 7.41 5.28
C TYR A 555 4.94 6.34 4.28
N GLY A 556 5.63 5.20 4.20
CA GLY A 556 5.33 4.14 3.26
C GLY A 556 5.88 4.35 1.85
N ASN A 557 6.60 5.45 1.57
CA ASN A 557 7.16 5.68 0.23
C ASN A 557 8.31 4.73 -0.07
N VAL A 558 8.32 4.18 -1.29
CA VAL A 558 9.39 3.29 -1.77
C VAL A 558 10.58 4.11 -2.26
N LEU A 559 11.71 4.00 -1.55
CA LEU A 559 12.93 4.77 -1.78
C LEU A 559 14.18 3.88 -1.72
N TYR A 560 15.32 4.40 -2.18
CA TYR A 560 16.60 3.76 -1.98
C TYR A 560 17.27 4.25 -0.69
N PRO A 561 18.12 3.43 -0.03
CA PRO A 561 18.62 3.72 1.32
C PRO A 561 19.32 5.07 1.46
N HIS A 562 20.10 5.48 0.45
CA HIS A 562 20.83 6.76 0.45
C HIS A 562 19.90 7.98 0.30
N GLU A 563 18.74 7.83 -0.31
CA GLU A 563 17.75 8.91 -0.46
C GLU A 563 17.10 9.24 0.88
N ILE A 564 16.75 8.23 1.68
CA ILE A 564 16.17 8.41 3.02
C ILE A 564 17.15 9.14 3.93
N CYS A 565 18.39 8.64 4.03
CA CYS A 565 19.42 9.26 4.88
C CYS A 565 19.74 10.70 4.45
N SER A 566 19.84 10.97 3.16
CA SER A 566 20.13 12.31 2.66
C SER A 566 18.98 13.27 2.95
N THR A 567 17.74 12.82 2.86
CA THR A 567 16.55 13.61 3.18
C THR A 567 16.51 13.95 4.66
N ASN A 568 16.72 12.98 5.55
CA ASN A 568 16.74 13.24 7.00
C ASN A 568 17.86 14.21 7.40
N LEU A 569 19.07 14.07 6.84
CA LEU A 569 20.16 15.03 7.07
C LEU A 569 19.79 16.45 6.62
N ARG A 570 19.14 16.59 5.48
CA ARG A 570 18.66 17.87 4.95
C ARG A 570 17.60 18.51 5.85
N LEU A 571 16.69 17.72 6.39
CA LEU A 571 15.63 18.17 7.27
C LEU A 571 16.17 18.58 8.63
N LEU A 572 16.93 17.72 9.30
CA LEU A 572 17.52 17.98 10.62
C LEU A 572 18.47 19.19 10.61
N GLY A 573 19.42 19.23 9.66
CA GLY A 573 20.35 20.35 9.52
C GLY A 573 19.62 21.67 9.20
N GLY A 574 18.59 21.60 8.33
CA GLY A 574 17.73 22.73 8.00
C GLY A 574 16.92 23.23 9.20
N ALA A 575 16.41 22.34 10.07
CA ALA A 575 15.72 22.70 11.29
C ALA A 575 16.67 23.42 12.28
N ALA A 576 17.86 22.84 12.53
CA ALA A 576 18.87 23.46 13.38
C ALA A 576 19.26 24.86 12.90
N ARG A 577 19.45 25.05 11.57
CA ARG A 577 19.71 26.38 10.98
C ARG A 577 18.54 27.34 11.22
N ASN A 578 17.28 26.88 10.99
CA ASN A 578 16.11 27.72 11.20
C ASN A 578 16.00 28.20 12.66
N LEU A 579 16.35 27.36 13.64
CA LEU A 579 16.37 27.77 15.06
C LEU A 579 17.47 28.81 15.34
N LYS A 580 18.66 28.66 14.75
CA LYS A 580 19.74 29.69 14.84
C LYS A 580 19.30 31.03 14.27
N GLU A 581 18.42 31.02 13.28
CA GLU A 581 17.87 32.19 12.63
C GLU A 581 16.52 32.63 13.23
N GLN A 582 16.15 32.12 14.40
CA GLN A 582 14.91 32.45 15.14
C GLN A 582 13.61 32.17 14.34
N ARG A 583 13.61 31.15 13.45
CA ARG A 583 12.48 30.74 12.60
C ARG A 583 11.86 29.43 13.09
N LEU A 584 11.23 29.48 14.29
CA LEU A 584 10.71 28.33 15.00
C LEU A 584 9.72 27.49 14.16
N SER A 585 8.66 28.10 13.62
CA SER A 585 7.64 27.38 12.84
C SER A 585 8.21 26.72 11.57
N SER A 586 9.29 27.31 10.98
CA SER A 586 10.00 26.71 9.86
C SER A 586 10.89 25.53 10.26
N ALA A 587 11.37 25.52 11.50
CA ALA A 587 12.09 24.38 12.07
C ALA A 587 11.10 23.21 12.33
N LEU A 588 10.00 23.47 13.02
CA LEU A 588 8.95 22.49 13.30
C LEU A 588 8.43 21.80 12.03
N ARG A 589 8.09 22.55 10.98
CA ARG A 589 7.66 21.98 9.68
C ARG A 589 8.67 21.01 9.06
N LYS A 590 9.96 21.17 9.34
CA LYS A 590 10.99 20.21 8.88
C LYS A 590 11.05 18.99 9.76
N LEU A 591 10.91 19.16 11.07
CA LEU A 591 10.97 18.05 12.03
C LEU A 591 9.77 17.11 11.85
N TYR A 592 8.61 17.64 11.50
CA TYR A 592 7.41 16.85 11.16
C TYR A 592 7.54 16.00 9.89
N GLN A 593 8.63 16.13 9.13
CA GLN A 593 8.88 15.35 7.91
C GLN A 593 10.03 14.35 8.07
N VAL A 594 10.60 14.19 9.27
CA VAL A 594 11.70 13.24 9.49
C VAL A 594 11.16 11.83 9.65
N ASP A 595 10.41 11.58 10.70
CA ASP A 595 9.93 10.23 11.06
C ASP A 595 8.46 10.19 11.43
N ASN A 596 7.76 11.31 11.43
CA ASN A 596 6.33 11.36 11.73
C ASN A 596 5.73 12.72 11.36
N ASN A 597 4.41 12.81 11.36
CA ASN A 597 3.69 14.06 11.08
C ASN A 597 3.45 14.90 12.35
N ALA A 598 2.91 16.12 12.17
CA ALA A 598 2.60 17.04 13.27
C ALA A 598 1.61 16.46 14.29
N TYR A 599 0.68 15.64 13.83
CA TYR A 599 -0.41 15.08 14.65
C TYR A 599 0.11 14.17 15.75
N ALA A 600 1.08 13.29 15.43
CA ALA A 600 1.66 12.33 16.36
C ALA A 600 2.25 12.98 17.63
N PHE A 601 2.75 14.20 17.54
CA PHE A 601 3.32 14.91 18.67
C PHE A 601 2.28 15.52 19.63
N ASN A 602 0.98 15.39 19.33
CA ASN A 602 -0.10 15.84 20.23
C ASN A 602 -0.55 14.80 21.24
N PHE A 603 0.01 13.58 21.19
CA PHE A 603 -0.32 12.48 22.08
C PHE A 603 0.70 12.29 23.20
N ASP A 604 0.39 11.43 24.16
CA ASP A 604 1.35 11.02 25.21
C ASP A 604 2.56 10.33 24.55
N GLU A 605 3.72 10.41 25.20
CA GLU A 605 4.97 9.81 24.69
C GLU A 605 4.82 8.28 24.47
N GLU A 606 4.03 7.61 25.29
CA GLU A 606 3.78 6.17 25.18
C GLU A 606 3.02 5.84 23.90
N VAL A 607 2.03 6.65 23.50
CA VAL A 607 1.31 6.53 22.23
C VAL A 607 2.24 6.77 21.05
N TYR A 608 3.01 7.86 21.11
CA TYR A 608 3.99 8.18 20.07
C TYR A 608 4.97 7.02 19.87
N ARG A 609 5.52 6.46 20.95
CA ARG A 609 6.47 5.34 20.88
C ARG A 609 5.83 4.04 20.37
N HIS A 610 4.56 3.81 20.66
CA HIS A 610 3.86 2.64 20.12
C HIS A 610 3.88 2.66 18.59
N PHE A 611 3.50 3.77 17.97
CA PHE A 611 3.37 3.91 16.51
C PHE A 611 4.65 4.35 15.77
N THR A 612 5.73 4.67 16.46
CA THR A 612 7.02 5.03 15.85
C THR A 612 8.15 4.06 16.19
N ASP A 613 7.93 3.16 17.13
CA ASP A 613 8.95 2.22 17.56
C ASP A 613 8.39 0.80 17.68
N TYR A 614 7.40 0.58 18.54
CA TYR A 614 6.91 -0.77 18.85
C TYR A 614 6.36 -1.49 17.60
N VAL A 615 5.42 -0.89 16.85
CA VAL A 615 4.78 -1.53 15.68
C VAL A 615 5.73 -1.75 14.50
N PHE A 616 6.84 -1.01 14.45
CA PHE A 616 7.87 -1.16 13.41
C PHE A 616 8.98 -2.17 13.78
N HIS A 617 9.08 -2.59 15.04
CA HIS A 617 10.13 -3.50 15.53
C HIS A 617 9.59 -4.84 16.02
N GLN A 618 8.44 -5.24 15.51
CA GLN A 618 7.88 -6.56 15.75
C GLN A 618 8.71 -7.68 15.07
N PRO A 619 8.55 -8.95 15.45
CA PRO A 619 9.21 -10.06 14.77
C PRO A 619 8.76 -10.20 13.30
N LYS A 620 9.55 -10.89 12.49
CA LYS A 620 9.36 -11.00 11.03
C LYS A 620 7.95 -11.43 10.62
N ASP A 621 7.37 -12.38 11.36
CA ASP A 621 6.03 -12.91 11.10
C ASP A 621 4.91 -11.89 11.37
N ARG A 622 5.21 -10.80 12.10
CA ARG A 622 4.31 -9.66 12.33
C ARG A 622 4.58 -8.49 11.40
N LEU A 623 5.86 -8.26 11.04
CA LEU A 623 6.23 -7.18 10.13
C LEU A 623 5.99 -7.50 8.66
N LYS A 624 5.82 -8.80 8.31
CA LYS A 624 5.51 -9.22 6.94
C LYS A 624 6.42 -8.52 5.90
N TRP A 625 5.84 -7.82 4.93
CA TRP A 625 6.54 -7.12 3.86
C TRP A 625 7.40 -5.93 4.32
N GLY A 626 7.18 -5.41 5.53
CA GLY A 626 8.01 -4.34 6.13
C GLY A 626 9.32 -4.82 6.74
N TYR A 627 9.50 -6.13 6.96
CA TYR A 627 10.67 -6.66 7.67
C TYR A 627 11.99 -6.33 6.98
N GLY A 628 12.88 -5.62 7.72
CA GLY A 628 14.22 -5.27 7.26
C GLY A 628 14.27 -4.16 6.20
N ARG A 629 13.14 -3.47 5.94
CA ARG A 629 13.04 -2.44 4.91
C ARG A 629 12.98 -1.01 5.43
N LEU A 630 12.71 -0.83 6.71
CA LEU A 630 12.68 0.49 7.35
C LEU A 630 14.08 0.95 7.77
N PRO A 631 14.37 2.26 7.67
CA PRO A 631 15.54 2.86 8.30
C PRO A 631 15.39 2.89 9.83
N GLU A 632 16.46 3.16 10.50
CA GLU A 632 16.46 3.36 11.94
C GLU A 632 15.72 4.66 12.31
N HIS A 633 14.79 4.59 13.25
CA HIS A 633 13.98 5.73 13.71
C HIS A 633 14.82 6.76 14.49
N GLU A 634 14.57 8.04 14.25
CA GLU A 634 15.12 9.16 15.01
C GLU A 634 14.04 9.74 15.94
N ASN A 635 14.07 9.39 17.22
CA ASN A 635 13.08 9.87 18.18
C ASN A 635 13.26 11.37 18.46
N LEU A 636 12.41 12.18 17.88
CA LEU A 636 12.39 13.65 18.03
C LEU A 636 11.34 14.13 19.05
N TYR A 637 10.61 13.25 19.72
CA TYR A 637 9.47 13.62 20.57
C TYR A 637 9.83 14.70 21.61
N GLY A 638 10.86 14.48 22.41
CA GLY A 638 11.29 15.43 23.46
C GLY A 638 11.68 16.81 22.90
N THR A 639 12.46 16.83 21.80
CA THR A 639 12.88 18.07 21.14
C THR A 639 11.70 18.85 20.58
N VAL A 640 10.77 18.18 19.90
CA VAL A 640 9.58 18.81 19.32
C VAL A 640 8.65 19.31 20.43
N LYS A 641 8.40 18.56 21.49
CA LYS A 641 7.58 19.02 22.64
C LYS A 641 8.17 20.28 23.29
N GLN A 642 9.49 20.37 23.47
CA GLN A 642 10.14 21.59 23.98
C GLN A 642 9.93 22.78 23.03
N LEU A 643 10.07 22.57 21.72
CA LEU A 643 9.84 23.62 20.73
C LEU A 643 8.39 24.08 20.69
N LEU A 644 7.41 23.18 20.79
CA LEU A 644 5.98 23.52 20.89
C LEU A 644 5.66 24.32 22.16
N GLN A 645 6.30 24.02 23.28
CA GLN A 645 6.16 24.84 24.51
C GLN A 645 6.70 26.26 24.30
N LYS A 646 7.85 26.40 23.60
CA LYS A 646 8.42 27.72 23.26
C LYS A 646 7.54 28.49 22.27
N GLU A 647 6.88 27.79 21.31
CA GLU A 647 5.92 28.41 20.39
C GLU A 647 4.74 29.02 21.15
N LYS A 648 4.13 28.30 22.09
CA LYS A 648 3.08 28.81 22.97
C LYS A 648 3.53 30.01 23.80
N GLN A 649 4.78 30.01 24.29
CA GLN A 649 5.34 31.14 25.01
C GLN A 649 5.49 32.40 24.13
N LEU A 650 5.90 32.21 22.86
CA LEU A 650 6.00 33.34 21.91
C LEU A 650 4.65 33.91 21.57
N GLU A 651 3.62 33.12 21.39
CA GLU A 651 2.23 33.61 21.17
C GLU A 651 1.71 34.45 22.33
N THR A 652 2.05 34.09 23.57
CA THR A 652 1.62 34.86 24.76
C THR A 652 2.41 36.15 24.96
N LEU A 653 3.59 36.27 24.36
CA LEU A 653 4.48 37.45 24.48
C LEU A 653 4.23 38.57 23.43
N THR A 654 3.25 38.40 22.53
CA THR A 654 2.88 39.39 21.51
C THR A 654 2.36 40.70 22.15
N GLY A 655 3.27 41.58 22.59
CA GLY A 655 2.95 42.89 23.19
C GLY A 655 4.17 43.69 23.69
N SER A 656 5.28 43.07 23.93
CA SER A 656 6.52 43.71 24.40
C SER A 656 7.71 43.15 23.63
N GLY A 657 8.20 43.93 22.66
CA GLY A 657 9.45 43.76 21.87
C GLY A 657 9.96 42.32 21.66
N MET A 658 10.21 41.94 20.39
CA MET A 658 10.76 40.63 20.06
C MET A 658 11.98 40.30 20.93
N LYS A 659 11.79 39.38 21.88
CA LYS A 659 12.89 38.81 22.68
C LYS A 659 13.39 37.58 21.93
N GLU A 660 14.68 37.52 21.63
CA GLU A 660 15.30 36.30 21.07
C GLU A 660 15.04 35.16 22.03
N MET A 661 14.51 34.05 21.49
CA MET A 661 14.30 32.80 22.25
C MET A 661 15.58 31.98 22.26
N ASP A 662 15.88 31.39 23.39
CA ASP A 662 17.06 30.51 23.51
C ASP A 662 16.72 29.08 23.01
N TYR A 663 17.36 28.68 21.91
CA TYR A 663 17.21 27.35 21.28
C TYR A 663 18.48 26.50 21.35
N ARG A 664 19.45 26.85 22.21
CA ARG A 664 20.77 26.17 22.24
C ARG A 664 20.66 24.69 22.55
N GLU A 665 19.75 24.29 23.44
CA GLU A 665 19.56 22.90 23.80
C GLU A 665 18.99 22.09 22.64
N GLU A 666 17.94 22.59 21.98
CA GLU A 666 17.29 21.94 20.84
C GLU A 666 18.23 21.90 19.63
N ILE A 667 18.99 22.96 19.37
CA ILE A 667 20.02 22.97 18.32
C ILE A 667 21.05 21.89 18.57
N THR A 668 21.53 21.76 19.82
CA THR A 668 22.52 20.73 20.20
C THR A 668 21.92 19.32 20.04
N SER A 669 20.66 19.12 20.41
CA SER A 669 19.93 17.86 20.21
C SER A 669 19.84 17.50 18.72
N LEU A 670 19.46 18.45 17.86
CA LEU A 670 19.35 18.23 16.41
C LEU A 670 20.71 18.00 15.74
N GLU A 671 21.76 18.70 16.19
CA GLU A 671 23.12 18.45 15.72
C GLU A 671 23.61 17.06 16.13
N HIS A 672 23.23 16.59 17.31
CA HIS A 672 23.49 15.22 17.74
C HIS A 672 22.69 14.21 16.89
N ALA A 673 21.39 14.47 16.66
CA ALA A 673 20.56 13.65 15.80
C ALA A 673 21.11 13.51 14.37
N CYS A 674 21.76 14.53 13.81
CA CYS A 674 22.45 14.43 12.52
C CYS A 674 23.61 13.42 12.51
N SER A 675 24.21 13.10 13.65
CA SER A 675 25.39 12.22 13.72
C SER A 675 25.11 10.79 13.23
N LYS A 676 23.93 10.27 13.52
CA LYS A 676 23.46 8.93 13.18
C LYS A 676 23.25 8.77 11.66
N PRO A 677 22.41 9.59 10.99
CA PRO A 677 22.26 9.54 9.53
C PRO A 677 23.57 9.80 8.77
N VAL A 678 24.52 10.59 9.31
CA VAL A 678 25.87 10.77 8.70
C VAL A 678 26.62 9.44 8.66
N VAL A 679 26.63 8.69 9.76
CA VAL A 679 27.31 7.39 9.81
C VAL A 679 26.58 6.38 8.91
N SER A 680 25.26 6.38 8.97
CA SER A 680 24.42 5.50 8.15
C SER A 680 24.64 5.77 6.66
N LEU A 681 24.67 7.03 6.21
CA LEU A 681 24.91 7.39 4.81
C LEU A 681 26.27 6.88 4.31
N MET A 682 27.34 7.01 5.12
CA MET A 682 28.66 6.49 4.74
C MET A 682 28.63 4.97 4.56
N ASN A 683 28.03 4.25 5.50
CA ASN A 683 27.90 2.80 5.44
C ASN A 683 27.05 2.36 4.25
N ILE A 684 25.94 3.07 3.99
CA ILE A 684 25.02 2.80 2.87
C ILE A 684 25.74 3.00 1.54
N VAL A 685 26.44 4.12 1.32
CA VAL A 685 27.16 4.36 0.07
C VAL A 685 28.24 3.30 -0.17
N GLN A 686 28.96 2.89 0.88
CA GLN A 686 29.92 1.80 0.79
C GLN A 686 29.26 0.44 0.48
N GLN A 687 28.10 0.16 1.06
CA GLN A 687 27.35 -1.06 0.81
C GLN A 687 26.77 -1.08 -0.59
N MET A 688 26.28 0.06 -1.08
CA MET A 688 25.79 0.21 -2.45
C MET A 688 26.89 0.01 -3.50
N GLU A 689 28.14 0.45 -3.23
CA GLU A 689 29.28 0.17 -4.10
C GLU A 689 29.44 -1.34 -4.31
N LYS A 690 29.41 -2.09 -3.22
CA LYS A 690 29.47 -3.55 -3.27
C LYS A 690 28.27 -4.12 -4.01
N SER A 691 27.05 -3.71 -3.66
CA SER A 691 25.81 -4.20 -4.30
C SER A 691 25.79 -3.90 -5.80
N VAL A 692 26.14 -2.69 -6.23
CA VAL A 692 26.21 -2.34 -7.66
C VAL A 692 27.23 -3.21 -8.39
N THR A 693 28.39 -3.47 -7.77
CA THR A 693 29.42 -4.35 -8.36
C THR A 693 28.90 -5.78 -8.52
N GLU A 694 28.30 -6.35 -7.48
CA GLU A 694 27.82 -7.74 -7.46
C GLU A 694 26.58 -7.93 -8.37
N ILE A 695 25.57 -7.05 -8.26
CA ILE A 695 24.32 -7.12 -9.03
C ILE A 695 24.61 -6.99 -10.53
N PHE A 696 25.47 -6.06 -10.92
CA PHE A 696 25.79 -5.83 -12.33
C PHE A 696 27.07 -6.55 -12.79
N GLU A 697 27.69 -7.37 -11.93
CA GLU A 697 28.90 -8.15 -12.24
C GLU A 697 30.03 -7.29 -12.84
N LEU A 698 30.36 -6.18 -12.18
CA LEU A 698 31.36 -5.20 -12.61
C LEU A 698 32.78 -5.50 -12.08
#